data_2140fc004ca06ec8b4c33a761b7cdb1d
#
_entry.id   2140fc004ca06ec8b4c33a761b7cdb1d
#
_cell.length_a   1.000
_cell.length_b   1.000
_cell.length_c   1.000
_cell.angle_alpha   90.00
_cell.angle_beta   90.00
_cell.angle_gamma   90.00
#
_symmetry.space_group_name_H-M   'P 1'
#
loop_
_entity.id
_entity.type
_entity.pdbx_description
1 polymer ?
#
loop_
_entity_poly.entity_id
_entity_poly.type
_entity_poly.pdbx_seq_one_letter_code
_entity_poly.pdbx_strand_id
1 'polypeptide(L)'
;MSVNYRELKNKWKESGEIPEWYSTNALQFFMDSYSYNGESVKSRDETTNKWLASYAPTAYPDWWNKNVYFKGLTYEEAFNKLDRDGYLMKSTPLKANAGLPQRGLTVSCCGQKMDNSVASKAFTRGELEVLIKNSHGCSMSVTDWLSEGTVYDADGNISAGVEPIVSDFQHATEEINQGVRRGQTVFAVDVLHGDFWKIAKKLYLERATLNISWLITDDFLKRLTDGDEEVVARWEEVLYVRMTTGKGYFTKIDTMNRNKAQTFKNLDLKVHASNLCVAPETKILTKNGYEIISDLEGQDVEVWNGSEWSETTVVKTGENQDLWTVKTSSNQSIDVTPYHKWYVQTGYSEGAVVVKQTSDLKIGDKLVKFDLPTILGDKKLENAYTNGFYSGDGCFYGGVQMTYLYHQKKELLEKLEDVRSVYDDVNQNRIVVKHHGNLKQKYFVPNSTYTVDSRLTWLAGLLDSDGTVARNGTNESLQISSIHIEFLREIQLMLQTLGVHSKINNASDEGYRKMPLNNGTGLMGDFYCQQSWRLLISSSGLFLLAELGLKTHRLKWDHRLPQRNSEQFVTIESVENNGRKDKTYCANESKRHKLVFNGVLTGNCNEVNLPSSEEYSFTCVIVNANLTLWDTFPEHLFHVLHLIQDCNVSGYVDMISQKKGLNALFLSKVKKFTEDFRAVGTGVAGFHSLLMQKGLVYGEFESMLLNEEIFSRMKRDTNEMNVWLADVLGVPDGVKKAGLHLRNATTMMMPPTKSSAELSRNSPSEGINPETAMVKIKESVGGDLERINTAFLALMKSRGMYNKSEVYRIAENKGSVQDCDWLTEHEKKVFRVAFEIPMEDHLTLCSQRQPYIDQQQSINLFFSGSDSEEYIGKIHRMALEDDNINGLYYCYSSRGGRYVRPESCVMCQ
;
A
#
# COMPACT_ATOMS: atom_id res chain seq x y z
N MET A 1 3.08 -10.12 52.34
CA MET A 1 2.03 -9.15 52.72
C MET A 1 1.48 -8.59 51.42
N SER A 2 0.20 -8.63 51.20
CA SER A 2 -0.43 -8.01 50.03
C SER A 2 -0.32 -6.49 50.14
N VAL A 3 0.17 -5.83 49.12
CA VAL A 3 0.29 -4.35 49.06
C VAL A 3 -1.10 -3.74 49.01
N ASN A 4 -1.44 -2.84 49.97
CA ASN A 4 -2.64 -2.05 49.88
C ASN A 4 -2.43 -0.85 48.96
N TYR A 5 -2.74 -1.00 47.68
CA TYR A 5 -2.50 0.04 46.67
C TYR A 5 -3.26 1.35 46.90
N ARG A 6 -4.39 1.31 47.60
CA ARG A 6 -5.15 2.53 47.95
C ARG A 6 -4.41 3.37 49.00
N GLU A 7 -3.83 2.74 50.03
CA GLU A 7 -3.00 3.40 51.01
C GLU A 7 -1.68 3.90 50.41
N LEU A 8 -1.02 3.06 49.59
CA LEU A 8 0.19 3.42 48.91
C LEU A 8 -0.03 4.65 48.01
N LYS A 9 -1.12 4.68 47.25
CA LYS A 9 -1.50 5.82 46.42
C LYS A 9 -1.64 7.11 47.22
N ASN A 10 -2.38 7.08 48.32
CA ASN A 10 -2.59 8.25 49.13
C ASN A 10 -1.26 8.78 49.71
N LYS A 11 -0.42 7.88 50.22
CA LYS A 11 0.91 8.21 50.72
C LYS A 11 1.77 8.84 49.61
N TRP A 12 1.79 8.28 48.43
CA TRP A 12 2.61 8.77 47.32
C TRP A 12 2.06 10.07 46.70
N LYS A 13 0.76 10.34 46.79
CA LYS A 13 0.20 11.65 46.45
C LYS A 13 0.66 12.73 47.42
N GLU A 14 0.56 12.47 48.73
CA GLU A 14 0.98 13.38 49.77
C GLU A 14 2.48 13.72 49.69
N SER A 15 3.32 12.73 49.32
CA SER A 15 4.77 12.95 49.13
C SER A 15 5.17 13.45 47.72
N GLY A 16 4.23 13.60 46.80
CA GLY A 16 4.49 14.03 45.41
C GLY A 16 5.22 13.00 44.56
N GLU A 17 5.17 11.70 44.92
CA GLU A 17 5.77 10.59 44.19
C GLU A 17 4.93 10.12 43.00
N ILE A 18 3.67 10.51 42.96
CA ILE A 18 2.75 10.34 41.83
C ILE A 18 1.97 11.62 41.56
N PRO A 19 1.56 11.91 40.29
CA PRO A 19 0.67 13.01 39.99
C PRO A 19 -0.71 12.89 40.68
N GLU A 20 -1.36 14.03 40.97
CA GLU A 20 -2.67 14.08 41.58
C GLU A 20 -3.75 13.27 40.86
N TRP A 21 -3.68 13.23 39.53
CA TRP A 21 -4.63 12.50 38.66
C TRP A 21 -4.42 10.99 38.67
N TYR A 22 -3.35 10.45 39.28
CA TYR A 22 -3.04 9.02 39.17
C TYR A 22 -4.06 8.16 39.91
N SER A 23 -4.64 7.17 39.25
CA SER A 23 -5.64 6.26 39.80
C SER A 23 -5.02 5.10 40.60
N THR A 24 -5.81 4.42 41.43
CA THR A 24 -5.34 3.21 42.14
C THR A 24 -5.03 2.08 41.17
N ASN A 25 -5.83 1.94 40.08
CA ASN A 25 -5.60 0.93 39.03
C ASN A 25 -4.30 1.20 38.28
N ALA A 26 -4.06 2.46 37.91
CA ALA A 26 -2.82 2.86 37.25
C ALA A 26 -1.61 2.57 38.15
N LEU A 27 -1.71 2.85 39.48
CA LEU A 27 -0.61 2.57 40.41
C LEU A 27 -0.34 1.06 40.53
N GLN A 28 -1.39 0.23 40.67
CA GLN A 28 -1.22 -1.22 40.72
C GLN A 28 -0.54 -1.71 39.44
N PHE A 29 -1.04 -1.30 38.28
CA PHE A 29 -0.48 -1.71 36.98
C PHE A 29 0.96 -1.22 36.80
N PHE A 30 1.28 -0.01 37.28
CA PHE A 30 2.65 0.49 37.30
C PHE A 30 3.59 -0.38 38.15
N MET A 31 3.17 -0.73 39.37
CA MET A 31 3.96 -1.56 40.29
C MET A 31 4.22 -2.97 39.74
N ASP A 32 3.20 -3.55 39.10
CA ASP A 32 3.27 -4.91 38.55
C ASP A 32 4.11 -5.00 37.27
N SER A 33 4.17 -3.90 36.48
CA SER A 33 4.75 -3.96 35.13
C SER A 33 5.95 -3.04 34.87
N TYR A 34 6.08 -1.91 35.57
CA TYR A 34 7.06 -0.87 35.25
C TYR A 34 8.06 -0.59 36.38
N SER A 35 7.64 -0.67 37.64
CA SER A 35 8.49 -0.39 38.79
C SER A 35 9.69 -1.34 38.85
N TYR A 36 10.87 -0.79 39.11
CA TYR A 36 12.08 -1.56 39.35
C TYR A 36 12.47 -1.42 40.82
N ASN A 37 12.61 -2.55 41.52
CA ASN A 37 12.92 -2.58 42.94
C ASN A 37 12.02 -1.71 43.83
N GLY A 38 10.74 -1.53 43.46
CA GLY A 38 9.80 -0.73 44.25
C GLY A 38 9.90 0.78 44.08
N GLU A 39 10.60 1.28 43.06
CA GLU A 39 10.68 2.71 42.76
C GLU A 39 9.32 3.35 42.48
N SER A 40 9.18 4.64 42.79
CA SER A 40 7.98 5.41 42.53
C SER A 40 7.81 5.78 41.04
N VAL A 41 6.62 6.23 40.66
CA VAL A 41 6.34 6.72 39.30
C VAL A 41 7.27 7.89 38.96
N LYS A 42 7.41 8.87 39.87
CA LYS A 42 8.27 10.02 39.71
C LYS A 42 9.72 9.61 39.50
N SER A 43 10.25 8.72 40.35
CA SER A 43 11.63 8.23 40.26
C SER A 43 11.89 7.54 38.90
N ARG A 44 10.93 6.71 38.44
CA ARG A 44 11.03 6.03 37.14
C ARG A 44 11.00 7.02 35.97
N ASP A 45 10.10 8.01 36.01
CA ASP A 45 9.98 9.01 34.95
C ASP A 45 11.22 9.91 34.91
N GLU A 46 11.73 10.38 36.07
CA GLU A 46 12.97 11.16 36.14
C GLU A 46 14.17 10.39 35.61
N THR A 47 14.33 9.11 35.93
CA THR A 47 15.41 8.28 35.40
C THR A 47 15.30 8.13 33.88
N THR A 48 14.09 7.86 33.36
CA THR A 48 13.81 7.75 31.92
C THR A 48 14.14 9.07 31.21
N ASN A 49 13.64 10.19 31.73
CA ASN A 49 13.76 11.49 31.08
C ASN A 49 15.20 12.06 31.14
N LYS A 50 15.91 11.80 32.21
CA LYS A 50 17.35 12.10 32.30
C LYS A 50 18.16 11.32 31.27
N TRP A 51 17.83 10.02 31.09
CA TRP A 51 18.47 9.19 30.09
C TRP A 51 18.14 9.69 28.67
N LEU A 52 16.88 10.01 28.36
CA LEU A 52 16.47 10.58 27.08
C LEU A 52 17.16 11.89 26.77
N ALA A 53 17.16 12.81 27.74
CA ALA A 53 17.78 14.14 27.64
C ALA A 53 19.30 14.08 27.40
N SER A 54 20.01 13.04 27.84
CA SER A 54 21.42 12.83 27.56
C SER A 54 21.76 12.63 26.08
N TYR A 55 20.75 12.28 25.25
CA TYR A 55 20.90 12.15 23.80
C TYR A 55 20.28 13.32 23.02
N ALA A 56 19.70 14.30 23.71
CA ALA A 56 19.14 15.50 23.08
C ALA A 56 20.25 16.39 22.50
N PRO A 57 19.97 17.19 21.46
CA PRO A 57 20.93 18.18 20.94
C PRO A 57 21.26 19.24 21.98
N THR A 58 22.42 19.86 21.86
CA THR A 58 22.82 21.00 22.73
C THR A 58 22.07 22.28 22.36
N ALA A 59 21.61 22.40 21.11
CA ALA A 59 20.82 23.53 20.63
C ALA A 59 19.34 23.37 20.97
N TYR A 60 18.65 24.49 21.11
CA TYR A 60 17.18 24.54 21.24
C TYR A 60 16.54 25.15 19.98
N PRO A 61 15.37 24.74 19.56
CA PRO A 61 14.63 25.38 18.46
C PRO A 61 14.31 26.86 18.83
N ASP A 62 14.26 27.74 17.86
CA ASP A 62 13.99 29.17 18.04
C ASP A 62 12.71 29.50 18.81
N TRP A 63 11.71 28.60 18.71
CA TRP A 63 10.45 28.75 19.43
C TRP A 63 10.51 28.33 20.89
N TRP A 64 11.50 27.53 21.33
CA TRP A 64 11.58 26.95 22.69
C TRP A 64 11.45 28.00 23.79
N ASN A 65 12.29 28.99 23.73
CA ASN A 65 12.30 30.09 24.74
C ASN A 65 11.22 31.15 24.52
N LYS A 66 10.48 31.07 23.42
CA LYS A 66 9.32 31.93 23.15
C LYS A 66 8.01 31.29 23.61
N ASN A 67 7.99 29.96 23.70
CA ASN A 67 6.81 29.20 24.08
C ASN A 67 6.54 29.28 25.58
N VAL A 68 5.32 29.60 25.97
CA VAL A 68 4.91 29.79 27.38
C VAL A 68 5.16 28.54 28.22
N TYR A 69 4.98 27.35 27.66
CA TYR A 69 5.09 26.07 28.36
C TYR A 69 6.54 25.61 28.54
N PHE A 70 7.43 25.84 27.56
CA PHE A 70 8.81 25.33 27.53
C PHE A 70 9.88 26.37 27.92
N LYS A 71 9.52 27.65 27.97
CA LYS A 71 10.46 28.75 28.23
C LYS A 71 11.30 28.51 29.50
N GLY A 72 12.62 28.55 29.32
CA GLY A 72 13.60 28.43 30.43
C GLY A 72 13.79 27.02 30.97
N LEU A 73 13.13 26.03 30.43
CA LEU A 73 13.30 24.62 30.81
C LEU A 73 14.44 23.98 30.01
N THR A 74 15.19 23.11 30.65
CA THR A 74 16.02 22.10 29.97
C THR A 74 15.14 21.03 29.33
N TYR A 75 15.71 20.20 28.46
CA TYR A 75 14.96 19.06 27.86
C TYR A 75 14.51 18.09 28.95
N GLU A 76 15.32 17.75 29.93
CA GLU A 76 14.97 16.88 31.06
C GLU A 76 13.78 17.45 31.84
N GLU A 77 13.82 18.73 32.20
CA GLU A 77 12.71 19.38 32.91
C GLU A 77 11.42 19.43 32.09
N ALA A 78 11.53 19.67 30.78
CA ALA A 78 10.38 19.67 29.86
C ALA A 78 9.75 18.28 29.75
N PHE A 79 10.55 17.23 29.61
CA PHE A 79 10.05 15.84 29.52
C PHE A 79 9.38 15.42 30.85
N ASN A 80 9.99 15.75 32.00
CA ASN A 80 9.40 15.52 33.32
C ASN A 80 8.06 16.27 33.50
N LYS A 81 7.98 17.52 32.99
CA LYS A 81 6.76 18.32 33.06
C LYS A 81 5.65 17.72 32.18
N LEU A 82 5.95 17.25 30.98
CA LEU A 82 4.99 16.60 30.09
C LEU A 82 4.41 15.31 30.69
N ASP A 83 5.22 14.49 31.36
CA ASP A 83 4.75 13.30 32.09
C ASP A 83 3.84 13.68 33.24
N ARG A 84 4.26 14.62 34.08
CA ARG A 84 3.49 15.07 35.26
C ARG A 84 2.14 15.67 34.84
N ASP A 85 2.10 16.44 33.75
CA ASP A 85 0.87 17.07 33.27
C ASP A 85 -0.03 16.08 32.51
N GLY A 86 0.51 14.90 32.13
CA GLY A 86 -0.23 13.79 31.52
C GLY A 86 -0.38 13.86 30.00
N TYR A 87 0.42 14.73 29.31
CA TYR A 87 0.40 14.87 27.85
C TYR A 87 1.14 13.75 27.13
N LEU A 88 2.19 13.21 27.75
CA LEU A 88 3.12 12.23 27.18
C LEU A 88 2.74 10.81 27.60
N MET A 89 2.68 9.91 26.61
CA MET A 89 2.43 8.48 26.81
C MET A 89 3.57 7.67 26.17
N LYS A 90 4.53 7.24 27.01
CA LYS A 90 5.68 6.43 26.57
C LYS A 90 5.27 4.98 26.31
N SER A 91 5.90 4.33 25.33
CA SER A 91 5.79 2.88 25.15
C SER A 91 6.32 2.10 26.37
N THR A 92 5.80 0.89 26.59
CA THR A 92 6.17 0.08 27.77
C THR A 92 7.68 -0.14 27.90
N PRO A 93 8.42 -0.58 26.86
CA PRO A 93 9.87 -0.77 27.01
C PRO A 93 10.63 0.52 27.26
N LEU A 94 10.22 1.64 26.68
CA LEU A 94 10.84 2.93 26.94
C LEU A 94 10.68 3.32 28.42
N LYS A 95 9.44 3.27 28.95
CA LYS A 95 9.18 3.61 30.36
C LYS A 95 9.82 2.62 31.34
N ALA A 96 9.84 1.32 31.01
CA ALA A 96 10.37 0.29 31.92
C ALA A 96 11.89 0.17 31.91
N ASN A 97 12.57 0.36 30.76
CA ASN A 97 13.96 -0.05 30.58
C ASN A 97 14.95 1.12 30.40
N ALA A 98 14.49 2.32 30.01
CA ALA A 98 15.39 3.47 29.80
C ALA A 98 16.19 3.82 31.06
N GLY A 99 17.51 3.98 30.90
CA GLY A 99 18.43 4.19 32.02
C GLY A 99 18.72 2.95 32.87
N LEU A 100 18.17 1.77 32.50
CA LEU A 100 18.37 0.48 33.20
C LEU A 100 18.81 -0.61 32.21
N PRO A 101 20.06 -0.59 31.72
CA PRO A 101 20.53 -1.48 30.63
C PRO A 101 20.45 -2.97 30.96
N GLN A 102 20.33 -3.33 32.24
CA GLN A 102 20.16 -4.71 32.71
C GLN A 102 18.75 -5.27 32.52
N ARG A 103 17.72 -4.42 32.31
CA ARG A 103 16.33 -4.86 32.12
C ARG A 103 15.98 -5.24 30.69
N GLY A 104 16.60 -4.65 29.70
CA GLY A 104 16.34 -4.87 28.28
C GLY A 104 16.51 -3.62 27.44
N LEU A 105 16.15 -3.67 26.16
CA LEU A 105 16.21 -2.55 25.24
C LEU A 105 14.92 -1.69 25.33
N THR A 106 14.93 -0.49 24.75
CA THR A 106 13.87 0.52 24.90
C THR A 106 12.84 0.55 23.78
N VAL A 107 12.95 -0.35 22.81
CA VAL A 107 12.08 -0.45 21.64
C VAL A 107 11.17 -1.67 21.73
N SER A 108 9.91 -1.53 21.32
CA SER A 108 8.88 -2.56 21.51
C SER A 108 8.71 -3.52 20.35
N CYS A 109 9.01 -3.11 19.12
CA CYS A 109 8.66 -3.86 17.92
C CYS A 109 9.85 -3.99 16.98
N CYS A 110 9.98 -5.18 16.36
CA CYS A 110 10.90 -5.43 15.24
C CYS A 110 10.25 -6.33 14.20
N GLY A 111 10.75 -6.27 12.98
CA GLY A 111 10.29 -7.13 11.90
C GLY A 111 11.44 -7.74 11.13
N GLN A 112 11.29 -9.04 10.85
CA GLN A 112 12.29 -9.88 10.21
C GLN A 112 11.74 -10.44 8.91
N LYS A 113 12.63 -10.80 8.00
CA LYS A 113 12.35 -11.63 6.84
C LYS A 113 13.15 -12.91 6.91
N MET A 114 12.50 -14.04 6.67
CA MET A 114 13.16 -15.33 6.49
C MET A 114 13.11 -15.71 5.01
N ASP A 115 14.26 -15.89 4.39
CA ASP A 115 14.37 -16.37 3.02
C ASP A 115 14.34 -17.90 2.98
N ASN A 116 14.07 -18.48 1.82
CA ASN A 116 13.99 -19.91 1.62
C ASN A 116 15.38 -20.58 1.63
N SER A 117 16.07 -20.52 2.77
CA SER A 117 17.34 -21.21 2.98
C SER A 117 17.54 -21.64 4.44
N VAL A 118 18.23 -22.76 4.66
CA VAL A 118 18.56 -23.25 6.00
C VAL A 118 19.41 -22.25 6.79
N ALA A 119 20.31 -21.53 6.11
CA ALA A 119 21.15 -20.51 6.75
C ALA A 119 20.32 -19.31 7.21
N SER A 120 19.39 -18.82 6.36
CA SER A 120 18.45 -17.76 6.73
C SER A 120 17.55 -18.18 7.88
N LYS A 121 17.00 -19.41 7.86
CA LYS A 121 16.23 -19.97 8.98
C LYS A 121 17.03 -19.95 10.28
N ALA A 122 18.27 -20.46 10.28
CA ALA A 122 19.11 -20.56 11.47
C ALA A 122 19.47 -19.17 12.04
N PHE A 123 19.83 -18.20 11.17
CA PHE A 123 20.14 -16.84 11.59
C PHE A 123 18.89 -16.14 12.17
N THR A 124 17.78 -16.19 11.44
CA THR A 124 16.53 -15.54 11.85
C THR A 124 16.00 -16.12 13.17
N ARG A 125 16.17 -17.43 13.41
CA ARG A 125 15.85 -18.10 14.68
C ARG A 125 16.65 -17.51 15.85
N GLY A 126 17.98 -17.40 15.71
CA GLY A 126 18.85 -16.81 16.74
C GLY A 126 18.60 -15.31 16.96
N GLU A 127 18.36 -14.55 15.89
CA GLU A 127 17.97 -13.13 15.97
C GLU A 127 16.66 -12.97 16.74
N LEU A 128 15.63 -13.80 16.44
CA LEU A 128 14.34 -13.81 17.14
C LEU A 128 14.52 -13.99 18.65
N GLU A 129 15.26 -15.00 19.08
CA GLU A 129 15.49 -15.28 20.50
C GLU A 129 16.16 -14.11 21.23
N VAL A 130 17.18 -13.50 20.62
CA VAL A 130 17.89 -12.36 21.20
C VAL A 130 16.98 -11.12 21.27
N LEU A 131 16.16 -10.87 20.25
CA LEU A 131 15.22 -9.76 20.22
C LEU A 131 14.12 -9.91 21.28
N ILE A 132 13.51 -11.11 21.38
CA ILE A 132 12.49 -11.39 22.40
C ILE A 132 13.08 -11.20 23.80
N LYS A 133 14.27 -11.73 24.09
CA LYS A 133 14.95 -11.56 25.37
C LYS A 133 15.16 -10.10 25.74
N ASN A 134 15.33 -9.24 24.78
CA ASN A 134 15.57 -7.80 24.96
C ASN A 134 14.31 -6.93 24.86
N SER A 135 13.12 -7.47 25.11
CA SER A 135 11.83 -6.79 25.24
C SER A 135 11.13 -6.43 23.93
N HIS A 136 11.55 -7.02 22.80
CA HIS A 136 10.86 -6.83 21.51
C HIS A 136 9.71 -7.83 21.34
N GLY A 137 8.59 -7.36 20.76
CA GLY A 137 7.66 -8.21 20.04
C GLY A 137 8.13 -8.32 18.58
N CYS A 138 8.03 -9.49 17.97
CA CYS A 138 8.57 -9.75 16.64
C CYS A 138 7.45 -10.00 15.61
N SER A 139 7.66 -9.55 14.37
CA SER A 139 6.92 -10.03 13.21
C SER A 139 7.88 -10.71 12.23
N MET A 140 7.40 -11.76 11.56
CA MET A 140 8.25 -12.55 10.68
C MET A 140 7.47 -12.95 9.43
N SER A 141 7.97 -12.60 8.25
CA SER A 141 7.48 -13.18 7.01
C SER A 141 8.09 -14.57 6.81
N VAL A 142 7.24 -15.57 6.68
CA VAL A 142 7.62 -16.96 6.37
C VAL A 142 7.04 -17.42 5.04
N THR A 143 6.40 -16.53 4.31
CA THR A 143 5.71 -16.81 3.04
C THR A 143 6.64 -17.33 1.95
N ASP A 144 7.91 -16.93 1.96
CA ASP A 144 8.88 -17.37 0.94
C ASP A 144 9.34 -18.82 1.12
N TRP A 145 9.02 -19.48 2.25
CA TRP A 145 9.34 -20.89 2.46
C TRP A 145 8.42 -21.77 1.62
N LEU A 146 8.98 -22.81 1.01
CA LEU A 146 8.26 -23.70 0.10
C LEU A 146 7.18 -24.51 0.83
N SER A 147 6.02 -24.68 0.17
CA SER A 147 4.94 -25.54 0.66
C SER A 147 5.38 -26.99 0.77
N GLU A 148 4.72 -27.73 1.66
CA GLU A 148 4.96 -29.17 1.85
C GLU A 148 4.86 -29.95 0.53
N GLY A 149 5.79 -30.90 0.36
CA GLY A 149 5.85 -31.73 -0.84
C GLY A 149 6.58 -31.08 -2.02
N THR A 150 6.98 -29.80 -1.93
CA THR A 150 7.74 -29.13 -2.99
C THR A 150 9.20 -29.56 -2.96
N VAL A 151 9.75 -29.93 -4.10
CA VAL A 151 11.19 -30.24 -4.24
C VAL A 151 11.99 -28.95 -4.16
N TYR A 152 13.00 -28.89 -3.29
CA TYR A 152 13.78 -27.67 -3.07
C TYR A 152 15.25 -27.73 -3.52
N ASP A 153 15.77 -28.93 -3.91
CA ASP A 153 17.12 -29.08 -4.42
C ASP A 153 17.23 -30.13 -5.54
N ALA A 154 18.41 -30.20 -6.14
CA ALA A 154 18.71 -31.12 -7.25
C ALA A 154 18.75 -32.62 -6.84
N ASP A 155 18.88 -32.88 -5.55
CA ASP A 155 18.91 -34.24 -5.00
C ASP A 155 17.50 -34.81 -4.75
N GLY A 156 16.46 -33.99 -5.02
CA GLY A 156 15.06 -34.37 -4.89
C GLY A 156 14.52 -34.31 -3.46
N ASN A 157 15.20 -33.56 -2.57
CA ASN A 157 14.69 -33.34 -1.22
C ASN A 157 13.43 -32.50 -1.26
N ILE A 158 12.44 -32.87 -0.45
CA ILE A 158 11.13 -32.21 -0.40
C ILE A 158 10.97 -31.37 0.86
N SER A 159 10.28 -30.22 0.72
CA SER A 159 9.94 -29.34 1.83
C SER A 159 8.94 -30.03 2.77
N ALA A 160 9.16 -29.84 4.07
CA ALA A 160 8.20 -30.21 5.12
C ALA A 160 7.09 -29.13 5.30
N GLY A 161 7.14 -28.03 4.54
CA GLY A 161 6.18 -26.95 4.58
C GLY A 161 6.46 -25.87 5.61
N VAL A 162 5.57 -24.87 5.66
CA VAL A 162 5.65 -23.71 6.58
C VAL A 162 5.18 -24.05 7.99
N GLU A 163 4.28 -25.01 8.17
CA GLU A 163 3.71 -25.34 9.48
C GLU A 163 4.79 -25.77 10.50
N PRO A 164 5.75 -26.64 10.19
CA PRO A 164 6.85 -26.97 11.11
C PRO A 164 7.76 -25.78 11.44
N ILE A 165 7.94 -24.85 10.49
CA ILE A 165 8.69 -23.61 10.71
C ILE A 165 7.96 -22.73 11.74
N VAL A 166 6.67 -22.50 11.54
CA VAL A 166 5.82 -21.75 12.48
C VAL A 166 5.86 -22.37 13.87
N SER A 167 5.79 -23.70 13.97
CA SER A 167 5.85 -24.45 15.23
C SER A 167 7.19 -24.25 15.96
N ASP A 168 8.31 -24.38 15.24
CA ASP A 168 9.66 -24.21 15.79
C ASP A 168 9.90 -22.80 16.35
N PHE A 169 9.52 -21.77 15.57
CA PHE A 169 9.68 -20.37 15.97
C PHE A 169 8.68 -19.95 17.05
N GLN A 170 7.45 -20.51 17.05
CA GLN A 170 6.48 -20.33 18.11
C GLN A 170 7.00 -20.91 19.43
N HIS A 171 7.55 -22.12 19.41
CA HIS A 171 8.13 -22.75 20.59
C HIS A 171 9.29 -21.92 21.16
N ALA A 172 10.20 -21.41 20.32
CA ALA A 172 11.25 -20.50 20.75
C ALA A 172 10.71 -19.21 21.39
N THR A 173 9.61 -18.69 20.85
CA THR A 173 8.93 -17.50 21.40
C THR A 173 8.39 -17.78 22.81
N GLU A 174 7.86 -18.96 23.06
CA GLU A 174 7.29 -19.37 24.35
C GLU A 174 8.36 -19.74 25.39
N GLU A 175 9.48 -20.30 24.94
CA GLU A 175 10.60 -20.69 25.79
C GLU A 175 11.29 -19.46 26.42
N ILE A 176 11.36 -18.33 25.71
CA ILE A 176 12.08 -17.15 26.16
C ILE A 176 11.15 -16.17 26.86
N ASN A 177 11.33 -16.03 28.18
CA ASN A 177 10.58 -15.12 29.01
C ASN A 177 11.28 -13.76 29.15
N GLN A 178 10.52 -12.66 29.01
CA GLN A 178 10.97 -11.27 29.19
C GLN A 178 10.80 -10.76 30.64
N GLY A 179 10.68 -11.65 31.62
CA GLY A 179 10.39 -11.31 33.01
C GLY A 179 8.88 -11.15 33.22
N VAL A 180 8.38 -9.91 33.32
CA VAL A 180 6.93 -9.63 33.51
C VAL A 180 6.11 -9.72 32.22
N ARG A 181 6.75 -9.88 31.07
CA ARG A 181 6.10 -10.00 29.76
C ARG A 181 6.44 -11.34 29.12
N ARG A 182 5.49 -11.92 28.36
CA ARG A 182 5.76 -13.08 27.51
C ARG A 182 6.29 -12.59 26.16
N GLY A 183 7.19 -13.36 25.57
CA GLY A 183 7.58 -13.20 24.16
C GLY A 183 6.37 -13.37 23.25
N GLN A 184 6.31 -12.63 22.15
CA GLN A 184 5.26 -12.75 21.14
C GLN A 184 5.85 -12.60 19.74
N THR A 185 5.39 -13.48 18.84
CA THR A 185 5.73 -13.44 17.41
C THR A 185 4.46 -13.51 16.59
N VAL A 186 4.38 -12.71 15.53
CA VAL A 186 3.34 -12.80 14.51
C VAL A 186 3.97 -13.32 13.23
N PHE A 187 3.42 -14.39 12.68
CA PHE A 187 3.86 -14.96 11.42
C PHE A 187 3.00 -14.42 10.29
N ALA A 188 3.65 -13.81 9.31
CA ALA A 188 2.99 -13.35 8.09
C ALA A 188 3.03 -14.47 7.05
N VAL A 189 1.85 -14.93 6.63
CA VAL A 189 1.66 -16.04 5.69
C VAL A 189 0.64 -15.61 4.64
N ASP A 190 0.96 -15.81 3.35
CA ASP A 190 0.01 -15.56 2.27
C ASP A 190 -1.21 -16.47 2.42
N VAL A 191 -2.40 -15.88 2.34
CA VAL A 191 -3.65 -16.65 2.40
C VAL A 191 -3.77 -17.67 1.25
N LEU A 192 -3.06 -17.46 0.14
CA LEU A 192 -2.97 -18.39 -0.99
C LEU A 192 -1.85 -19.42 -0.86
N HIS A 193 -1.02 -19.37 0.20
CA HIS A 193 0.04 -20.34 0.42
C HIS A 193 -0.50 -21.79 0.41
N GLY A 194 0.26 -22.74 -0.17
CA GLY A 194 -0.18 -24.15 -0.28
C GLY A 194 -0.50 -24.82 1.06
N ASP A 195 0.18 -24.40 2.13
CA ASP A 195 -0.06 -24.90 3.50
C ASP A 195 -1.16 -24.13 4.26
N PHE A 196 -1.96 -23.29 3.60
CA PHE A 196 -2.99 -22.45 4.20
C PHE A 196 -3.89 -23.21 5.19
N TRP A 197 -4.48 -24.33 4.76
CA TRP A 197 -5.42 -25.10 5.57
C TRP A 197 -4.80 -25.65 6.86
N LYS A 198 -3.52 -26.01 6.83
CA LYS A 198 -2.78 -26.47 8.02
C LYS A 198 -2.56 -25.32 8.98
N ILE A 199 -2.19 -24.16 8.48
CA ILE A 199 -1.95 -22.97 9.28
C ILE A 199 -3.27 -22.41 9.86
N ALA A 200 -4.37 -22.37 9.09
CA ALA A 200 -5.70 -21.96 9.57
C ALA A 200 -6.19 -22.86 10.68
N LYS A 201 -6.12 -24.20 10.51
CA LYS A 201 -6.44 -25.18 11.53
C LYS A 201 -5.58 -25.04 12.77
N LYS A 202 -4.27 -24.82 12.59
CA LYS A 202 -3.34 -24.59 13.70
C LYS A 202 -3.69 -23.33 14.48
N LEU A 203 -3.99 -22.22 13.80
CA LEU A 203 -4.41 -20.97 14.42
C LEU A 203 -5.70 -21.16 15.24
N TYR A 204 -6.68 -21.92 14.74
CA TYR A 204 -7.91 -22.22 15.47
C TYR A 204 -7.64 -23.03 16.74
N LEU A 205 -6.79 -24.06 16.67
CA LEU A 205 -6.49 -24.96 17.79
C LEU A 205 -5.58 -24.30 18.84
N GLU A 206 -4.58 -23.54 18.41
CA GLU A 206 -3.57 -22.91 19.26
C GLU A 206 -3.84 -21.41 19.45
N ARG A 207 -5.10 -20.99 19.36
CA ARG A 207 -5.56 -19.59 19.42
C ARG A 207 -5.10 -18.82 20.67
N ALA A 208 -4.68 -19.50 21.74
CA ALA A 208 -4.18 -18.84 22.94
C ALA A 208 -2.79 -18.21 22.72
N THR A 209 -1.91 -18.86 21.97
CA THR A 209 -0.49 -18.51 21.84
C THR A 209 -0.11 -18.11 20.41
N LEU A 210 -0.63 -18.77 19.37
CA LEU A 210 -0.28 -18.52 17.98
C LEU A 210 -0.95 -17.22 17.45
N ASN A 211 -0.19 -16.42 16.70
CA ASN A 211 -0.67 -15.26 15.96
C ASN A 211 -0.24 -15.33 14.50
N ILE A 212 -1.21 -15.25 13.60
CA ILE A 212 -1.02 -15.21 12.15
C ILE A 212 -1.52 -13.88 11.62
N SER A 213 -0.75 -13.26 10.73
CA SER A 213 -1.17 -12.19 9.85
C SER A 213 -1.35 -12.77 8.45
N TRP A 214 -2.59 -12.85 7.99
CA TRP A 214 -2.88 -13.27 6.64
C TRP A 214 -2.47 -12.16 5.68
N LEU A 215 -1.53 -12.44 4.80
CA LEU A 215 -1.18 -11.56 3.72
C LEU A 215 -2.30 -11.62 2.68
N ILE A 216 -3.11 -10.58 2.66
CA ILE A 216 -4.20 -10.41 1.71
C ILE A 216 -3.63 -9.67 0.51
N THR A 217 -3.40 -10.39 -0.56
CA THR A 217 -2.96 -9.84 -1.84
C THR A 217 -4.16 -9.31 -2.62
N ASP A 218 -3.91 -8.41 -3.55
CA ASP A 218 -4.95 -7.97 -4.47
C ASP A 218 -5.43 -9.14 -5.35
N ASP A 219 -4.60 -10.17 -5.56
CA ASP A 219 -5.01 -11.41 -6.23
C ASP A 219 -6.05 -12.20 -5.42
N PHE A 220 -5.80 -12.38 -4.13
CA PHE A 220 -6.79 -13.02 -3.26
C PHE A 220 -8.13 -12.28 -3.32
N LEU A 221 -8.13 -10.93 -3.20
CA LEU A 221 -9.34 -10.11 -3.24
C LEU A 221 -10.09 -10.26 -4.55
N LYS A 222 -9.37 -10.37 -5.64
CA LYS A 222 -9.92 -10.55 -6.95
C LYS A 222 -10.57 -11.92 -7.13
N ARG A 223 -9.85 -13.01 -6.86
CA ARG A 223 -10.37 -14.36 -6.94
C ARG A 223 -11.59 -14.55 -6.02
N LEU A 224 -11.58 -13.88 -4.85
CA LEU A 224 -12.74 -13.85 -3.95
C LEU A 224 -13.95 -13.18 -4.61
N THR A 225 -13.75 -12.06 -5.32
CA THR A 225 -14.82 -11.35 -6.03
C THR A 225 -15.31 -12.12 -7.26
N ASP A 226 -14.42 -12.87 -7.93
CA ASP A 226 -14.73 -13.73 -9.07
C ASP A 226 -15.54 -14.97 -8.65
N GLY A 227 -15.68 -15.24 -7.37
CA GLY A 227 -16.35 -16.44 -6.87
C GLY A 227 -15.55 -17.72 -7.08
N ASP A 228 -14.20 -17.64 -7.11
CA ASP A 228 -13.34 -18.82 -7.13
C ASP A 228 -13.61 -19.66 -5.88
N GLU A 229 -14.16 -20.87 -6.09
CA GLU A 229 -14.66 -21.74 -5.00
C GLU A 229 -13.60 -22.02 -3.94
N GLU A 230 -12.34 -22.23 -4.33
CA GLU A 230 -11.24 -22.46 -3.37
C GLU A 230 -10.95 -21.19 -2.55
N VAL A 231 -10.95 -20.03 -3.18
CA VAL A 231 -10.67 -18.76 -2.50
C VAL A 231 -11.85 -18.33 -1.64
N VAL A 232 -13.08 -18.54 -2.09
CA VAL A 232 -14.28 -18.35 -1.27
C VAL A 232 -14.21 -19.23 -0.02
N ALA A 233 -13.89 -20.51 -0.16
CA ALA A 233 -13.74 -21.42 0.98
C ALA A 233 -12.61 -20.97 1.95
N ARG A 234 -11.47 -20.50 1.43
CA ARG A 234 -10.40 -19.92 2.26
C ARG A 234 -10.86 -18.65 2.97
N TRP A 235 -11.61 -17.78 2.28
CA TRP A 235 -12.16 -16.57 2.86
C TRP A 235 -13.16 -16.86 3.99
N GLU A 236 -14.07 -17.81 3.76
CA GLU A 236 -15.02 -18.27 4.78
C GLU A 236 -14.30 -18.84 6.01
N GLU A 237 -13.26 -19.66 5.81
CA GLU A 237 -12.43 -20.19 6.88
C GLU A 237 -11.69 -19.07 7.63
N VAL A 238 -11.09 -18.11 6.93
CA VAL A 238 -10.42 -16.95 7.53
C VAL A 238 -11.41 -16.14 8.37
N LEU A 239 -12.61 -15.83 7.86
CA LEU A 239 -13.65 -15.12 8.60
C LEU A 239 -14.14 -15.96 9.80
N TYR A 240 -14.37 -17.25 9.62
CA TYR A 240 -14.79 -18.15 10.68
C TYR A 240 -13.78 -18.18 11.83
N VAL A 241 -12.49 -18.39 11.53
CA VAL A 241 -11.41 -18.37 12.51
C VAL A 241 -11.33 -16.99 13.16
N ARG A 242 -11.40 -15.92 12.38
CA ARG A 242 -11.34 -14.54 12.86
C ARG A 242 -12.50 -14.19 13.80
N MET A 243 -13.74 -14.53 13.43
CA MET A 243 -14.93 -14.28 14.25
C MET A 243 -14.96 -15.14 15.52
N THR A 244 -14.45 -16.38 15.46
CA THR A 244 -14.46 -17.31 16.58
C THR A 244 -13.32 -17.05 17.58
N THR A 245 -12.15 -16.63 17.08
CA THR A 245 -10.93 -16.49 17.90
C THR A 245 -10.54 -15.04 18.16
N GLY A 246 -11.05 -14.08 17.40
CA GLY A 246 -10.61 -12.68 17.35
C GLY A 246 -9.26 -12.48 16.65
N LYS A 247 -8.61 -13.54 16.18
CA LYS A 247 -7.27 -13.58 15.58
C LYS A 247 -7.30 -13.86 14.08
N GLY A 248 -6.15 -13.79 13.43
CA GLY A 248 -6.04 -13.79 11.98
C GLY A 248 -6.13 -12.35 11.47
N TYR A 249 -5.05 -11.59 11.67
CA TYR A 249 -4.95 -10.20 11.21
C TYR A 249 -4.95 -10.16 9.69
N PHE A 250 -5.45 -9.06 9.13
CA PHE A 250 -5.39 -8.83 7.70
C PHE A 250 -4.33 -7.81 7.38
N THR A 251 -3.42 -8.21 6.56
CA THR A 251 -2.33 -7.41 6.04
C THR A 251 -2.56 -7.25 4.55
N LYS A 252 -3.08 -6.10 4.12
CA LYS A 252 -3.25 -5.75 2.69
C LYS A 252 -1.89 -5.38 2.12
N ILE A 253 -1.13 -6.40 1.92
CA ILE A 253 0.29 -6.29 1.70
C ILE A 253 0.65 -5.46 0.48
N ASP A 254 -0.21 -5.44 -0.50
CA ASP A 254 -0.08 -4.67 -1.71
C ASP A 254 -0.46 -3.20 -1.49
N THR A 255 -1.48 -2.89 -0.72
CA THR A 255 -1.83 -1.54 -0.30
C THR A 255 -0.71 -0.91 0.54
N MET A 256 -0.06 -1.67 1.40
CA MET A 256 1.00 -1.21 2.29
C MET A 256 2.28 -0.73 1.58
N ASN A 257 2.77 -1.42 0.56
CA ASN A 257 3.91 -0.93 -0.22
C ASN A 257 3.55 0.29 -1.09
N ARG A 258 2.27 0.56 -1.34
CA ARG A 258 1.81 1.82 -1.95
C ARG A 258 1.99 3.02 -1.02
N ASN A 259 1.73 2.85 0.27
CA ASN A 259 1.65 3.95 1.25
C ASN A 259 2.92 4.12 2.11
N LYS A 260 4.02 3.38 1.87
CA LYS A 260 5.27 3.51 2.66
C LYS A 260 5.91 4.89 2.54
N ALA A 261 6.72 5.28 3.53
CA ALA A 261 7.39 6.56 3.58
C ALA A 261 8.32 6.81 2.38
N GLN A 262 8.45 8.08 2.00
CA GLN A 262 9.23 8.50 0.82
C GLN A 262 10.67 8.03 0.85
N THR A 263 11.33 8.01 2.03
CA THR A 263 12.69 7.49 2.20
C THR A 263 12.81 6.06 1.65
N PHE A 264 11.88 5.19 1.99
CA PHE A 264 11.91 3.78 1.56
C PHE A 264 11.45 3.59 0.11
N LYS A 265 10.64 4.53 -0.41
CA LYS A 265 10.32 4.59 -1.85
C LYS A 265 11.56 4.90 -2.66
N ASN A 266 12.29 5.95 -2.28
CA ASN A 266 13.48 6.42 -3.00
C ASN A 266 14.65 5.42 -2.98
N LEU A 267 14.74 4.55 -1.98
CA LEU A 267 15.77 3.51 -1.87
C LEU A 267 15.32 2.14 -2.34
N ASP A 268 14.09 2.02 -2.82
CA ASP A 268 13.45 0.74 -3.16
C ASP A 268 13.53 -0.31 -2.04
N LEU A 269 13.57 0.13 -0.79
CA LEU A 269 13.55 -0.78 0.35
C LEU A 269 12.14 -1.28 0.59
N LYS A 270 12.00 -2.60 0.52
CA LYS A 270 10.71 -3.26 0.49
C LYS A 270 10.26 -3.72 1.85
N VAL A 271 9.00 -3.45 2.10
CA VAL A 271 8.28 -4.09 3.19
C VAL A 271 8.03 -5.53 2.79
N HIS A 272 8.69 -6.47 3.42
CA HIS A 272 8.52 -7.89 3.14
C HIS A 272 7.29 -8.43 3.81
N ALA A 273 6.52 -8.13 3.12
CA ALA A 273 5.46 -8.84 2.65
C ALA A 273 4.82 -7.99 1.53
N SER A 274 5.41 -7.68 0.41
CA SER A 274 4.98 -7.64 -0.99
C SER A 274 5.76 -6.70 -1.91
N ASN A 275 5.77 -7.03 -3.21
CA ASN A 275 6.39 -6.21 -4.26
C ASN A 275 5.73 -6.43 -5.61
N LEU A 276 5.56 -5.35 -6.41
CA LEU A 276 5.15 -5.38 -7.82
C LEU A 276 6.17 -4.66 -8.69
N CYS A 277 6.52 -5.29 -9.85
CA CYS A 277 7.57 -4.76 -10.72
C CYS A 277 7.38 -5.18 -12.18
N VAL A 278 7.79 -4.31 -13.13
CA VAL A 278 7.83 -4.55 -14.58
C VAL A 278 9.28 -4.52 -15.09
N ALA A 279 9.54 -5.16 -16.27
CA ALA A 279 10.86 -5.18 -16.92
C ALA A 279 11.34 -3.78 -17.32
N PRO A 280 12.69 -3.55 -17.45
CA PRO A 280 13.26 -2.23 -17.70
C PRO A 280 12.85 -1.58 -19.03
N GLU A 281 12.61 -2.36 -20.08
CA GLU A 281 12.17 -1.86 -21.39
C GLU A 281 10.66 -1.60 -21.50
N THR A 282 9.89 -1.83 -20.45
CA THR A 282 8.43 -1.58 -20.42
C THR A 282 8.17 -0.09 -20.66
N LYS A 283 7.26 0.22 -21.61
CA LYS A 283 6.85 1.60 -21.89
C LYS A 283 5.70 2.01 -20.94
N ILE A 284 5.90 3.07 -20.18
CA ILE A 284 4.89 3.70 -19.32
C ILE A 284 4.27 4.92 -20.06
N LEU A 285 2.95 5.11 -19.94
CA LEU A 285 2.26 6.24 -20.56
C LEU A 285 2.38 7.49 -19.68
N THR A 286 3.24 8.42 -20.10
CA THR A 286 3.44 9.72 -19.47
C THR A 286 2.73 10.83 -20.27
N LYS A 287 2.75 12.07 -19.77
CA LYS A 287 2.22 13.25 -20.48
C LYS A 287 2.97 13.56 -21.77
N ASN A 288 4.20 13.07 -21.90
CA ASN A 288 5.00 13.15 -23.13
C ASN A 288 4.70 12.00 -24.10
N GLY A 289 3.92 10.98 -23.67
CA GLY A 289 3.61 9.78 -24.42
C GLY A 289 4.22 8.51 -23.81
N TYR A 290 4.42 7.48 -24.61
CA TYR A 290 5.03 6.24 -24.15
C TYR A 290 6.55 6.39 -24.07
N GLU A 291 7.09 6.31 -22.84
CA GLU A 291 8.52 6.40 -22.55
C GLU A 291 9.00 5.09 -21.87
N ILE A 292 10.25 4.68 -22.11
CA ILE A 292 10.82 3.47 -21.50
C ILE A 292 11.01 3.72 -20.00
N ILE A 293 10.48 2.82 -19.15
CA ILE A 293 10.45 3.04 -17.71
C ILE A 293 11.83 3.14 -17.07
N SER A 294 12.83 2.40 -17.56
CA SER A 294 14.20 2.49 -17.05
C SER A 294 14.88 3.84 -17.33
N ASP A 295 14.50 4.51 -18.42
CA ASP A 295 15.07 5.82 -18.79
C ASP A 295 14.54 6.96 -17.91
N LEU A 296 13.48 6.69 -17.17
CA LEU A 296 12.82 7.62 -16.25
C LEU A 296 13.19 7.37 -14.78
N GLU A 297 14.13 6.47 -14.49
CA GLU A 297 14.54 6.18 -13.11
C GLU A 297 14.93 7.46 -12.36
N GLY A 298 14.30 7.70 -11.21
CA GLY A 298 14.51 8.87 -10.36
C GLY A 298 13.91 10.19 -10.86
N GLN A 299 13.18 10.18 -11.98
CA GLN A 299 12.52 11.37 -12.53
C GLN A 299 11.07 11.47 -12.06
N ASP A 300 10.64 12.68 -11.74
CA ASP A 300 9.23 13.01 -11.52
C ASP A 300 8.54 13.18 -12.86
N VAL A 301 7.47 12.44 -13.09
CA VAL A 301 6.71 12.39 -14.34
C VAL A 301 5.22 12.42 -14.08
N GLU A 302 4.45 13.01 -15.00
CA GLU A 302 2.99 12.88 -14.99
C GLU A 302 2.59 11.65 -15.81
N VAL A 303 1.98 10.65 -15.17
CA VAL A 303 1.57 9.39 -15.79
C VAL A 303 0.05 9.30 -15.92
N TRP A 304 -0.44 8.55 -16.91
CA TRP A 304 -1.86 8.28 -17.06
C TRP A 304 -2.30 7.09 -16.21
N ASN A 305 -3.29 7.30 -15.33
CA ASN A 305 -3.79 6.27 -14.41
C ASN A 305 -5.09 5.58 -14.88
N GLY A 306 -5.44 5.77 -16.15
CA GLY A 306 -6.65 5.22 -16.76
C GLY A 306 -7.84 6.17 -16.80
N SER A 307 -7.73 7.38 -16.19
CA SER A 307 -8.79 8.39 -16.17
C SER A 307 -8.29 9.83 -16.11
N GLU A 308 -7.13 10.06 -15.49
CA GLU A 308 -6.55 11.40 -15.30
C GLU A 308 -5.02 11.34 -15.22
N TRP A 309 -4.36 12.51 -15.36
CA TRP A 309 -2.92 12.65 -15.15
C TRP A 309 -2.59 12.70 -13.65
N SER A 310 -1.54 12.00 -13.25
CA SER A 310 -1.07 11.93 -11.87
C SER A 310 0.44 12.04 -11.82
N GLU A 311 0.94 12.92 -10.94
CA GLU A 311 2.39 13.06 -10.70
C GLU A 311 2.91 11.86 -9.92
N THR A 312 4.08 11.35 -10.32
CA THR A 312 4.75 10.23 -9.64
C THR A 312 6.24 10.21 -10.00
N THR A 313 7.03 9.56 -9.15
CA THR A 313 8.44 9.29 -9.41
C THR A 313 8.61 7.85 -9.86
N VAL A 314 9.35 7.62 -10.94
CA VAL A 314 9.71 6.26 -11.40
C VAL A 314 10.88 5.74 -10.58
N VAL A 315 10.77 4.52 -10.05
CA VAL A 315 11.79 3.89 -9.21
C VAL A 315 12.16 2.50 -9.72
N LYS A 316 13.44 2.15 -9.60
CA LYS A 316 13.88 0.77 -9.78
C LYS A 316 13.47 -0.04 -8.56
N THR A 317 12.80 -1.16 -8.80
CA THR A 317 12.14 -1.94 -7.74
C THR A 317 12.84 -3.26 -7.41
N GLY A 318 13.79 -3.68 -8.22
CA GLY A 318 14.58 -4.89 -7.95
C GLY A 318 15.73 -5.10 -8.93
N GLU A 319 16.68 -5.94 -8.50
CA GLU A 319 17.76 -6.50 -9.33
C GLU A 319 17.51 -7.99 -9.49
N ASN A 320 17.78 -8.54 -10.65
CA ASN A 320 17.75 -9.99 -10.91
C ASN A 320 16.43 -10.69 -10.54
N GLN A 321 15.28 -10.02 -10.77
CA GLN A 321 13.95 -10.54 -10.49
C GLN A 321 13.46 -11.47 -11.60
N ASP A 322 12.74 -12.55 -11.24
CA ASP A 322 12.10 -13.43 -12.22
C ASP A 322 11.01 -12.66 -12.99
N LEU A 323 11.01 -12.79 -14.32
CA LEU A 323 10.06 -12.14 -15.21
C LEU A 323 9.25 -13.17 -16.00
N TRP A 324 7.95 -12.93 -16.09
CA TRP A 324 7.01 -13.70 -16.88
C TRP A 324 6.46 -12.84 -18.01
N THR A 325 6.33 -13.42 -19.20
CA THR A 325 5.73 -12.74 -20.35
C THR A 325 4.23 -12.95 -20.36
N VAL A 326 3.46 -11.87 -20.30
CA VAL A 326 2.00 -11.87 -20.47
C VAL A 326 1.66 -11.30 -21.84
N LYS A 327 0.91 -12.07 -22.65
CA LYS A 327 0.40 -11.62 -23.95
C LYS A 327 -1.11 -11.49 -23.91
N THR A 328 -1.62 -10.47 -24.57
CA THR A 328 -3.05 -10.16 -24.63
C THR A 328 -3.62 -10.42 -26.03
N SER A 329 -4.95 -10.56 -26.09
CA SER A 329 -5.69 -10.72 -27.37
C SER A 329 -5.61 -9.50 -28.30
N SER A 330 -5.03 -8.39 -27.84
CA SER A 330 -4.68 -7.22 -28.63
C SER A 330 -3.23 -7.22 -29.07
N ASN A 331 -2.53 -8.35 -28.85
CA ASN A 331 -1.11 -8.56 -29.15
C ASN A 331 -0.14 -7.66 -28.41
N GLN A 332 -0.56 -7.10 -27.27
CA GLN A 332 0.32 -6.42 -26.33
C GLN A 332 1.07 -7.46 -25.52
N SER A 333 2.35 -7.23 -25.26
CA SER A 333 3.20 -8.10 -24.46
C SER A 333 3.91 -7.28 -23.39
N ILE A 334 3.93 -7.78 -22.15
CA ILE A 334 4.58 -7.13 -21.02
C ILE A 334 5.34 -8.20 -20.25
N ASP A 335 6.64 -7.94 -19.99
CA ASP A 335 7.44 -8.75 -19.10
C ASP A 335 7.37 -8.16 -17.70
N VAL A 336 6.87 -8.96 -16.76
CA VAL A 336 6.50 -8.53 -15.41
C VAL A 336 6.87 -9.60 -14.40
N THR A 337 6.99 -9.23 -13.13
CA THR A 337 7.16 -10.22 -12.05
C THR A 337 5.93 -11.12 -11.93
N PRO A 338 6.07 -12.38 -11.43
CA PRO A 338 4.94 -13.31 -11.30
C PRO A 338 3.81 -12.78 -10.42
N TYR A 339 4.09 -11.85 -9.53
CA TYR A 339 3.15 -11.18 -8.63
C TYR A 339 2.68 -9.80 -9.12
N HIS A 340 2.97 -9.40 -10.38
CA HIS A 340 2.48 -8.13 -10.95
C HIS A 340 0.96 -8.14 -11.14
N LYS A 341 0.29 -7.03 -10.80
CA LYS A 341 -1.17 -6.92 -10.71
C LYS A 341 -1.86 -6.51 -12.00
N TRP A 342 -2.97 -7.18 -12.30
CA TRP A 342 -3.82 -6.97 -13.47
C TRP A 342 -5.27 -6.72 -13.06
N TYR A 343 -5.95 -5.80 -13.72
CA TYR A 343 -7.37 -5.52 -13.51
C TYR A 343 -8.21 -6.29 -14.53
N VAL A 344 -9.06 -7.24 -14.05
CA VAL A 344 -9.84 -8.15 -14.89
C VAL A 344 -11.33 -7.94 -14.67
N GLN A 345 -12.10 -7.82 -15.76
CA GLN A 345 -13.54 -7.64 -15.75
C GLN A 345 -14.26 -8.99 -15.70
N THR A 346 -15.10 -9.24 -14.69
CA THR A 346 -15.75 -10.54 -14.47
C THR A 346 -17.24 -10.59 -14.81
N GLY A 347 -17.86 -9.49 -15.17
CA GLY A 347 -19.29 -9.43 -15.49
C GLY A 347 -19.61 -8.49 -16.63
N TYR A 348 -20.92 -8.38 -16.95
CA TYR A 348 -21.43 -7.43 -17.96
C TYR A 348 -21.70 -6.03 -17.40
N SER A 349 -21.72 -5.85 -16.07
CA SER A 349 -21.88 -4.56 -15.40
C SER A 349 -20.54 -3.89 -15.16
N GLU A 350 -20.48 -2.57 -15.22
CA GLU A 350 -19.23 -1.77 -15.04
C GLU A 350 -18.60 -1.89 -13.64
N GLY A 351 -19.24 -2.54 -12.68
CA GLY A 351 -18.77 -2.65 -11.29
C GLY A 351 -17.98 -3.92 -10.93
N ALA A 352 -17.87 -4.91 -11.82
CA ALA A 352 -17.24 -6.19 -11.49
C ALA A 352 -15.78 -6.26 -12.00
N VAL A 353 -14.88 -5.51 -11.38
CA VAL A 353 -13.43 -5.53 -11.66
C VAL A 353 -12.69 -6.22 -10.55
N VAL A 354 -11.79 -7.12 -10.90
CA VAL A 354 -10.99 -7.93 -9.99
C VAL A 354 -9.51 -7.76 -10.28
N VAL A 355 -8.67 -7.77 -9.26
CA VAL A 355 -7.21 -7.69 -9.40
C VAL A 355 -6.62 -9.11 -9.37
N LYS A 356 -5.83 -9.50 -10.40
CA LYS A 356 -5.07 -10.77 -10.45
C LYS A 356 -3.56 -10.52 -10.46
N GLN A 357 -2.77 -11.44 -9.90
CA GLN A 357 -1.33 -11.46 -10.16
C GLN A 357 -1.04 -12.12 -11.52
N THR A 358 0.17 -11.90 -12.04
CA THR A 358 0.59 -12.54 -13.29
C THR A 358 0.49 -14.06 -13.22
N SER A 359 0.89 -14.66 -12.08
CA SER A 359 0.82 -16.10 -11.83
C SER A 359 -0.60 -16.69 -11.91
N ASP A 360 -1.62 -15.85 -11.71
CA ASP A 360 -3.01 -16.28 -11.55
C ASP A 360 -3.89 -15.93 -12.74
N LEU A 361 -3.32 -15.22 -13.72
CA LEU A 361 -4.00 -14.94 -14.98
C LEU A 361 -4.33 -16.26 -15.71
N LYS A 362 -5.55 -16.36 -16.18
CA LYS A 362 -6.03 -17.48 -17.01
C LYS A 362 -6.24 -17.01 -18.45
N ILE A 363 -5.98 -17.88 -19.39
CA ILE A 363 -6.32 -17.62 -20.80
C ILE A 363 -7.82 -17.34 -20.88
N GLY A 364 -8.19 -16.22 -21.52
CA GLY A 364 -9.56 -15.75 -21.63
C GLY A 364 -10.00 -14.72 -20.59
N ASP A 365 -9.19 -14.42 -19.56
CA ASP A 365 -9.45 -13.31 -18.63
C ASP A 365 -9.64 -12.00 -19.40
N LYS A 366 -10.71 -11.26 -19.12
CA LYS A 366 -11.02 -9.98 -19.76
C LYS A 366 -10.42 -8.83 -18.96
N LEU A 367 -9.51 -8.09 -19.53
CA LEU A 367 -8.93 -6.91 -18.87
C LEU A 367 -9.95 -5.75 -18.83
N VAL A 368 -9.87 -4.95 -17.76
CA VAL A 368 -10.76 -3.80 -17.59
C VAL A 368 -10.57 -2.79 -18.73
N LYS A 369 -11.66 -2.20 -19.20
CA LYS A 369 -11.62 -1.04 -20.10
C LYS A 369 -11.25 0.20 -19.32
N PHE A 370 -10.50 1.10 -19.93
CA PHE A 370 -10.06 2.36 -19.32
C PHE A 370 -10.01 3.47 -20.38
N ASP A 371 -10.09 4.70 -19.93
CA ASP A 371 -10.04 5.86 -20.82
C ASP A 371 -8.60 6.15 -21.22
N LEU A 372 -8.41 6.68 -22.41
CA LEU A 372 -7.12 7.07 -22.96
C LEU A 372 -7.05 8.59 -23.17
N PRO A 373 -5.89 9.22 -22.96
CA PRO A 373 -5.74 10.65 -23.17
C PRO A 373 -5.52 11.00 -24.64
N THR A 374 -5.85 12.22 -25.04
CA THR A 374 -5.34 12.82 -26.27
C THR A 374 -4.17 13.73 -25.93
N ILE A 375 -2.96 13.34 -26.32
CA ILE A 375 -1.74 14.11 -26.11
C ILE A 375 -1.52 15.03 -27.31
N LEU A 376 -1.38 16.34 -27.11
CA LEU A 376 -1.41 17.31 -28.20
C LEU A 376 -0.14 17.31 -29.05
N GLY A 377 1.03 17.26 -28.41
CA GLY A 377 2.32 17.44 -29.07
C GLY A 377 2.51 18.85 -29.66
N ASP A 378 3.73 19.23 -29.98
CA ASP A 378 4.09 20.56 -30.47
C ASP A 378 4.90 20.53 -31.77
N LYS A 379 5.51 19.38 -32.13
CA LYS A 379 6.32 19.24 -33.34
C LYS A 379 5.44 19.00 -34.55
N LYS A 380 5.75 19.69 -35.64
CA LYS A 380 5.13 19.41 -36.93
C LYS A 380 5.97 18.36 -37.70
N LEU A 381 5.30 17.37 -38.28
CA LEU A 381 5.92 16.40 -39.17
C LEU A 381 5.83 16.90 -40.60
N GLU A 382 6.97 17.24 -41.22
CA GLU A 382 7.02 17.60 -42.62
C GLU A 382 6.67 16.40 -43.51
N ASN A 383 5.99 16.67 -44.62
CA ASN A 383 5.52 15.63 -45.56
C ASN A 383 4.76 14.49 -44.85
N ALA A 384 3.93 14.80 -43.83
CA ALA A 384 3.30 13.82 -42.96
C ALA A 384 2.50 12.76 -43.73
N TYR A 385 1.67 13.19 -44.69
CA TYR A 385 0.88 12.28 -45.53
C TYR A 385 1.78 11.36 -46.35
N THR A 386 2.81 11.90 -46.99
CA THR A 386 3.76 11.12 -47.84
C THR A 386 4.57 10.15 -46.98
N ASN A 387 5.00 10.54 -45.78
CA ASN A 387 5.66 9.65 -44.84
C ASN A 387 4.75 8.46 -44.43
N GLY A 388 3.48 8.70 -44.17
CA GLY A 388 2.49 7.64 -43.90
C GLY A 388 2.29 6.71 -45.07
N PHE A 389 2.11 7.27 -46.27
CA PHE A 389 1.96 6.51 -47.48
C PHE A 389 3.21 5.69 -47.81
N TYR A 390 4.41 6.27 -47.61
CA TYR A 390 5.70 5.60 -47.80
C TYR A 390 5.90 4.42 -46.82
N SER A 391 5.38 4.53 -45.62
CA SER A 391 5.43 3.43 -44.63
C SER A 391 4.68 2.18 -45.12
N GLY A 392 3.61 2.32 -45.90
CA GLY A 392 2.91 1.23 -46.59
C GLY A 392 3.58 0.87 -47.92
N ASP A 393 3.32 1.63 -48.97
CA ASP A 393 3.71 1.35 -50.36
C ASP A 393 5.12 1.86 -50.75
N GLY A 394 5.95 2.24 -49.76
CA GLY A 394 7.30 2.75 -50.03
C GLY A 394 8.36 1.66 -50.21
N CYS A 395 9.44 2.03 -50.92
CA CYS A 395 10.62 1.20 -51.11
C CYS A 395 11.89 2.07 -51.07
N PHE A 396 12.97 1.54 -50.52
CA PHE A 396 14.32 2.15 -50.59
C PHE A 396 15.20 1.26 -51.42
N TYR A 397 15.60 1.73 -52.59
CA TYR A 397 16.44 0.98 -53.51
C TYR A 397 17.43 1.89 -54.23
N GLY A 398 18.67 1.46 -54.34
CA GLY A 398 19.72 2.23 -55.01
C GLY A 398 20.00 3.60 -54.39
N GLY A 399 19.80 3.75 -53.09
CA GLY A 399 19.99 5.03 -52.39
C GLY A 399 18.84 6.03 -52.57
N VAL A 400 17.72 5.63 -53.18
CA VAL A 400 16.55 6.49 -53.45
C VAL A 400 15.32 6.00 -52.76
N GLN A 401 14.59 6.88 -52.07
CA GLN A 401 13.26 6.62 -51.54
C GLN A 401 12.21 6.69 -52.67
N MET A 402 11.38 5.64 -52.79
CA MET A 402 10.40 5.53 -53.86
C MET A 402 9.05 5.07 -53.30
N THR A 403 7.95 5.54 -53.89
CA THR A 403 6.61 5.10 -53.60
C THR A 403 5.98 4.51 -54.86
N TYR A 404 5.26 3.43 -54.71
CA TYR A 404 4.59 2.76 -55.81
C TYR A 404 3.08 2.97 -55.75
N LEU A 405 2.47 3.48 -56.84
CA LEU A 405 1.02 3.72 -56.91
C LEU A 405 0.39 2.72 -57.90
N TYR A 406 -0.42 1.82 -57.35
CA TYR A 406 -1.17 0.83 -58.13
C TYR A 406 -2.65 1.16 -58.18
N HIS A 407 -3.31 0.84 -59.30
CA HIS A 407 -4.74 0.93 -59.52
C HIS A 407 -5.31 2.31 -59.07
N GLN A 408 -6.30 2.34 -58.19
CA GLN A 408 -6.95 3.55 -57.67
C GLN A 408 -5.97 4.48 -56.93
N LYS A 409 -4.86 3.91 -56.40
CA LYS A 409 -3.84 4.75 -55.70
C LYS A 409 -3.12 5.71 -56.69
N LYS A 410 -3.20 5.49 -58.03
CA LYS A 410 -2.67 6.41 -59.01
C LYS A 410 -3.27 7.81 -58.93
N GLU A 411 -4.53 7.91 -58.50
CA GLU A 411 -5.25 9.20 -58.28
C GLU A 411 -4.66 10.03 -57.12
N LEU A 412 -3.87 9.39 -56.24
CA LEU A 412 -3.25 10.03 -55.07
C LEU A 412 -1.90 10.74 -55.40
N LEU A 413 -1.44 10.67 -56.67
CA LEU A 413 -0.17 11.26 -57.07
C LEU A 413 -0.01 12.74 -56.67
N GLU A 414 -1.09 13.51 -56.84
CA GLU A 414 -1.12 14.96 -56.52
C GLU A 414 -1.10 15.24 -54.99
N LYS A 415 -1.33 14.23 -54.15
CA LYS A 415 -1.31 14.32 -52.70
C LYS A 415 0.06 14.03 -52.07
N LEU A 416 0.98 13.45 -52.89
CA LEU A 416 2.33 13.14 -52.42
C LEU A 416 3.20 14.37 -52.47
N GLU A 417 3.96 14.59 -51.44
CA GLU A 417 4.94 15.65 -51.25
C GLU A 417 6.38 15.09 -51.43
N ASP A 418 7.40 15.94 -51.41
CA ASP A 418 8.83 15.59 -51.58
C ASP A 418 9.11 14.87 -52.91
N VAL A 419 8.29 15.10 -53.93
CA VAL A 419 8.42 14.44 -55.25
C VAL A 419 9.54 15.01 -56.07
N ARG A 420 10.54 14.16 -56.38
CA ARG A 420 11.69 14.48 -57.26
C ARG A 420 11.38 14.19 -58.73
N SER A 421 10.82 13.01 -58.99
CA SER A 421 10.44 12.62 -60.37
C SER A 421 9.35 11.52 -60.32
N VAL A 422 8.57 11.47 -61.40
CA VAL A 422 7.50 10.49 -61.60
C VAL A 422 7.78 9.70 -62.83
N TYR A 423 7.58 8.37 -62.80
CA TYR A 423 7.74 7.47 -63.90
C TYR A 423 6.52 6.50 -63.98
N ASP A 424 5.93 6.40 -65.18
CA ASP A 424 4.88 5.42 -65.41
C ASP A 424 5.49 4.07 -65.82
N ASP A 425 5.49 3.10 -64.94
CA ASP A 425 5.94 1.72 -65.21
C ASP A 425 4.78 0.92 -65.77
N VAL A 426 4.57 1.08 -67.06
CA VAL A 426 3.49 0.40 -67.80
C VAL A 426 3.58 -1.10 -67.70
N ASN A 427 4.78 -1.69 -67.63
CA ASN A 427 4.98 -3.15 -67.57
C ASN A 427 4.51 -3.72 -66.22
N GLN A 428 4.61 -2.96 -65.16
CA GLN A 428 4.16 -3.35 -63.81
C GLN A 428 2.81 -2.69 -63.44
N ASN A 429 2.16 -1.96 -64.35
CA ASN A 429 0.92 -1.25 -64.16
C ASN A 429 0.91 -0.33 -62.91
N ARG A 430 2.01 0.41 -62.71
CA ARG A 430 2.19 1.29 -61.54
C ARG A 430 2.83 2.61 -61.94
N ILE A 431 2.57 3.65 -61.17
CA ILE A 431 3.37 4.88 -61.15
C ILE A 431 4.47 4.74 -60.11
N VAL A 432 5.69 5.04 -60.47
CA VAL A 432 6.84 5.10 -59.55
C VAL A 432 7.15 6.55 -59.26
N VAL A 433 7.01 6.95 -57.99
CA VAL A 433 7.34 8.27 -57.51
C VAL A 433 8.69 8.20 -56.79
N LYS A 434 9.70 8.94 -57.28
CA LYS A 434 10.99 9.07 -56.57
C LYS A 434 10.99 10.35 -55.75
N HIS A 435 11.47 10.24 -54.51
CA HIS A 435 11.51 11.35 -53.56
C HIS A 435 12.90 11.99 -53.49
N HIS A 436 12.96 13.22 -52.94
CA HIS A 436 14.22 13.95 -52.74
C HIS A 436 15.08 13.35 -51.63
N GLY A 437 14.54 12.53 -50.74
CA GLY A 437 15.25 11.87 -49.66
C GLY A 437 14.97 12.51 -48.29
N ASN A 438 13.94 13.37 -48.16
CA ASN A 438 13.56 14.02 -46.91
C ASN A 438 12.52 13.21 -46.12
N LEU A 439 12.07 12.06 -46.64
CA LEU A 439 11.12 11.20 -45.93
C LEU A 439 11.81 10.45 -44.79
N LYS A 440 11.05 10.12 -43.75
CA LYS A 440 11.50 9.22 -42.68
C LYS A 440 11.78 7.81 -43.19
N GLN A 441 12.44 6.99 -42.40
CA GLN A 441 12.66 5.57 -42.74
C GLN A 441 11.31 4.85 -42.90
N LYS A 442 11.30 3.79 -43.73
CA LYS A 442 10.11 2.93 -43.83
C LYS A 442 9.76 2.35 -42.48
N TYR A 443 8.45 2.28 -42.18
CA TYR A 443 7.88 1.86 -40.88
C TYR A 443 8.12 2.85 -39.72
N PHE A 444 8.53 4.11 -40.02
CA PHE A 444 8.49 5.18 -39.02
C PHE A 444 7.05 5.44 -38.57
N VAL A 445 6.83 5.53 -37.24
CA VAL A 445 5.54 5.94 -36.66
C VAL A 445 5.77 7.22 -35.86
N PRO A 446 4.98 8.30 -36.08
CA PRO A 446 5.14 9.52 -35.31
C PRO A 446 4.66 9.32 -33.87
N ASN A 447 5.51 9.60 -32.89
CA ASN A 447 5.17 9.55 -31.48
C ASN A 447 4.37 10.79 -31.04
N SER A 448 4.00 10.86 -29.77
CA SER A 448 3.21 11.92 -29.15
C SER A 448 3.87 13.32 -29.14
N THR A 449 5.15 13.45 -29.43
CA THR A 449 5.79 14.77 -29.56
C THR A 449 5.31 15.51 -30.79
N TYR A 450 4.83 14.78 -31.81
CA TYR A 450 4.23 15.40 -33.01
C TYR A 450 2.78 15.82 -32.74
N THR A 451 2.34 16.91 -33.35
CA THR A 451 0.96 17.41 -33.21
C THR A 451 -0.08 16.36 -33.62
N VAL A 452 -1.28 16.47 -33.04
CA VAL A 452 -2.42 15.60 -33.42
C VAL A 452 -2.64 15.61 -34.94
N ASP A 453 -2.63 16.80 -35.57
CA ASP A 453 -2.78 16.96 -37.02
C ASP A 453 -1.70 16.18 -37.80
N SER A 454 -0.44 16.26 -37.39
CA SER A 454 0.67 15.54 -38.03
C SER A 454 0.50 14.02 -37.94
N ARG A 455 0.10 13.51 -36.77
CA ARG A 455 -0.17 12.06 -36.54
C ARG A 455 -1.35 11.56 -37.36
N LEU A 456 -2.43 12.35 -37.43
CA LEU A 456 -3.62 12.02 -38.22
C LEU A 456 -3.35 12.09 -39.72
N THR A 457 -2.59 13.11 -40.18
CA THR A 457 -2.19 13.25 -41.58
C THR A 457 -1.27 12.09 -42.00
N TRP A 458 -0.33 11.69 -41.14
CA TRP A 458 0.51 10.51 -41.36
C TRP A 458 -0.35 9.23 -41.42
N LEU A 459 -1.29 9.07 -40.47
CA LEU A 459 -2.20 7.92 -40.45
C LEU A 459 -3.07 7.86 -41.71
N ALA A 460 -3.54 9.01 -42.18
CA ALA A 460 -4.31 9.10 -43.44
C ALA A 460 -3.49 8.58 -44.65
N GLY A 461 -2.22 8.97 -44.77
CA GLY A 461 -1.34 8.47 -45.80
C GLY A 461 -1.12 6.95 -45.72
N LEU A 462 -0.90 6.41 -44.53
CA LEU A 462 -0.79 4.96 -44.31
C LEU A 462 -2.09 4.22 -44.62
N LEU A 463 -3.25 4.78 -44.23
CA LEU A 463 -4.57 4.21 -44.56
C LEU A 463 -4.85 4.24 -46.06
N ASP A 464 -4.45 5.30 -46.75
CA ASP A 464 -4.63 5.40 -48.19
C ASP A 464 -3.70 4.46 -48.97
N SER A 465 -2.56 4.08 -48.38
CA SER A 465 -1.70 3.02 -48.94
C SER A 465 -2.27 1.62 -48.58
N ASP A 466 -2.18 1.18 -47.35
CA ASP A 466 -2.44 -0.24 -46.92
C ASP A 466 -3.71 -0.42 -46.10
N GLY A 467 -4.50 0.65 -45.89
CA GLY A 467 -5.73 0.58 -45.10
C GLY A 467 -6.93 0.02 -45.90
N THR A 468 -7.88 -0.52 -45.13
CA THR A 468 -9.17 -1.01 -45.64
C THR A 468 -10.30 -0.64 -44.68
N VAL A 469 -11.46 -0.26 -45.21
CA VAL A 469 -12.70 -0.13 -44.45
C VAL A 469 -13.47 -1.44 -44.53
N ALA A 470 -13.60 -2.10 -43.37
CA ALA A 470 -14.44 -3.31 -43.30
C ALA A 470 -15.83 -2.92 -42.82
N ARG A 471 -16.85 -3.45 -43.48
CA ARG A 471 -18.26 -3.16 -43.19
C ARG A 471 -18.97 -4.43 -42.69
N ASN A 472 -19.69 -4.30 -41.58
CA ASN A 472 -20.55 -5.35 -41.05
C ASN A 472 -21.89 -4.73 -40.65
N GLY A 473 -22.88 -4.86 -41.55
CA GLY A 473 -24.15 -4.12 -41.45
C GLY A 473 -23.90 -2.60 -41.53
N THR A 474 -24.32 -1.88 -40.50
CA THR A 474 -24.11 -0.43 -40.36
C THR A 474 -22.80 -0.06 -39.68
N ASN A 475 -22.04 -1.05 -39.15
CA ASN A 475 -20.79 -0.81 -38.46
C ASN A 475 -19.62 -0.80 -39.46
N GLU A 476 -18.76 0.20 -39.35
CA GLU A 476 -17.55 0.35 -40.13
C GLU A 476 -16.34 0.31 -39.22
N SER A 477 -15.26 -0.34 -39.63
CA SER A 477 -13.99 -0.40 -38.92
C SER A 477 -12.82 -0.20 -39.86
N LEU A 478 -11.74 0.39 -39.39
CA LEU A 478 -10.50 0.50 -40.16
C LEU A 478 -9.58 -0.67 -39.85
N GLN A 479 -8.90 -1.16 -40.91
CA GLN A 479 -7.94 -2.24 -40.83
C GLN A 479 -6.66 -1.88 -41.55
N ILE A 480 -5.52 -2.19 -40.95
CA ILE A 480 -4.18 -2.08 -41.55
C ILE A 480 -3.51 -3.44 -41.41
N SER A 481 -2.98 -4.01 -42.51
CA SER A 481 -2.30 -5.31 -42.47
C SER A 481 -0.81 -5.14 -42.76
N SER A 482 0.06 -5.85 -42.04
CA SER A 482 1.50 -5.85 -42.24
C SER A 482 2.11 -7.21 -41.83
N ILE A 483 3.25 -7.53 -42.46
CA ILE A 483 4.10 -8.64 -42.03
C ILE A 483 5.03 -8.23 -40.85
N HIS A 484 5.09 -6.96 -40.51
CA HIS A 484 5.94 -6.40 -39.46
C HIS A 484 5.08 -6.09 -38.23
N ILE A 485 5.04 -7.00 -37.28
CA ILE A 485 4.20 -6.87 -36.09
C ILE A 485 4.59 -5.68 -35.21
N GLU A 486 5.89 -5.40 -35.06
CA GLU A 486 6.37 -4.28 -34.24
C GLU A 486 5.92 -2.93 -34.81
N PHE A 487 5.87 -2.79 -36.14
CA PHE A 487 5.30 -1.60 -36.78
C PHE A 487 3.83 -1.39 -36.41
N LEU A 488 3.03 -2.48 -36.36
CA LEU A 488 1.64 -2.38 -35.95
C LEU A 488 1.51 -2.07 -34.45
N ARG A 489 2.41 -2.58 -33.60
CA ARG A 489 2.45 -2.26 -32.16
C ARG A 489 2.77 -0.79 -31.91
N GLU A 490 3.72 -0.22 -32.64
CA GLU A 490 4.00 1.21 -32.53
C GLU A 490 2.79 2.06 -32.96
N ILE A 491 2.08 1.67 -34.03
CA ILE A 491 0.82 2.33 -34.42
C ILE A 491 -0.25 2.18 -33.34
N GLN A 492 -0.35 1.02 -32.71
CA GLN A 492 -1.28 0.77 -31.61
C GLN A 492 -1.01 1.73 -30.41
N LEU A 493 0.26 1.90 -30.01
CA LEU A 493 0.65 2.83 -28.97
C LEU A 493 0.43 4.31 -29.39
N MET A 494 0.69 4.65 -30.65
CA MET A 494 0.42 5.99 -31.18
C MET A 494 -1.09 6.31 -31.15
N LEU A 495 -1.96 5.36 -31.54
CA LEU A 495 -3.41 5.51 -31.47
C LEU A 495 -3.89 5.71 -30.02
N GLN A 496 -3.27 5.05 -29.04
CA GLN A 496 -3.61 5.27 -27.64
C GLN A 496 -3.29 6.68 -27.16
N THR A 497 -2.27 7.34 -27.73
CA THR A 497 -1.99 8.76 -27.47
C THR A 497 -2.95 9.73 -28.18
N LEU A 498 -3.86 9.20 -28.99
CA LEU A 498 -4.99 9.92 -29.63
C LEU A 498 -6.35 9.53 -29.00
N GLY A 499 -6.35 8.83 -27.87
CA GLY A 499 -7.57 8.39 -27.21
C GLY A 499 -8.22 7.12 -27.81
N VAL A 500 -7.54 6.39 -28.68
CA VAL A 500 -8.15 5.30 -29.45
C VAL A 500 -7.55 3.93 -29.13
N HIS A 501 -8.37 3.01 -28.63
CA HIS A 501 -8.02 1.59 -28.50
C HIS A 501 -8.04 0.88 -29.86
N SER A 502 -7.11 -0.03 -30.05
CA SER A 502 -7.05 -0.89 -31.25
C SER A 502 -6.59 -2.30 -30.88
N LYS A 503 -6.83 -3.25 -31.81
CA LYS A 503 -6.51 -4.67 -31.59
C LYS A 503 -5.66 -5.19 -32.75
N ILE A 504 -4.62 -5.99 -32.44
CA ILE A 504 -3.81 -6.67 -33.47
C ILE A 504 -4.14 -8.16 -33.41
N ASN A 505 -4.54 -8.71 -34.57
CA ASN A 505 -4.86 -10.13 -34.74
C ASN A 505 -3.95 -10.75 -35.80
N ASN A 506 -3.73 -12.05 -35.69
CA ASN A 506 -3.18 -12.82 -36.83
C ASN A 506 -4.16 -12.70 -38.02
N ALA A 507 -3.69 -12.21 -39.15
CA ALA A 507 -4.45 -12.07 -40.38
C ALA A 507 -4.30 -13.31 -41.24
N SER A 508 -3.09 -13.88 -41.29
CA SER A 508 -2.81 -15.11 -42.02
C SER A 508 -1.49 -15.74 -41.60
N ASP A 509 -1.43 -17.04 -41.50
CA ASP A 509 -0.18 -17.77 -41.26
C ASP A 509 0.72 -17.78 -42.52
N GLU A 510 2.00 -18.08 -42.34
CA GLU A 510 2.91 -18.21 -43.46
C GLU A 510 2.55 -19.43 -44.33
N GLY A 511 2.83 -19.34 -45.65
CA GLY A 511 2.56 -20.45 -46.59
C GLY A 511 2.37 -19.99 -48.04
N TYR A 512 2.23 -20.96 -48.96
CA TYR A 512 1.96 -20.66 -50.35
C TYR A 512 0.49 -20.28 -50.56
N ARG A 513 0.28 -19.19 -51.36
CA ARG A 513 -1.06 -18.67 -51.67
C ARG A 513 -1.12 -18.19 -53.09
N LYS A 514 -2.28 -18.33 -53.70
CA LYS A 514 -2.59 -17.77 -55.01
C LYS A 514 -2.79 -16.26 -54.86
N MET A 515 -1.90 -15.50 -55.49
CA MET A 515 -1.95 -14.03 -55.54
C MET A 515 -2.04 -13.57 -56.98
N PRO A 516 -2.67 -12.41 -57.24
CA PRO A 516 -2.70 -11.84 -58.61
C PRO A 516 -1.27 -11.51 -59.07
N LEU A 517 -0.98 -11.82 -60.32
CA LEU A 517 0.23 -11.36 -61.01
C LEU A 517 0.13 -9.85 -61.19
N ASN A 518 1.23 -9.10 -60.85
CA ASN A 518 1.25 -7.65 -60.90
C ASN A 518 1.39 -7.09 -62.35
N ASN A 519 0.97 -7.84 -63.34
CA ASN A 519 1.09 -7.47 -64.75
C ASN A 519 -0.25 -7.02 -65.39
N GLY A 520 -1.28 -6.80 -64.58
CA GLY A 520 -2.59 -6.33 -65.03
C GLY A 520 -3.43 -7.36 -65.79
N THR A 521 -2.97 -8.63 -65.92
CA THR A 521 -3.68 -9.67 -66.69
C THR A 521 -4.80 -10.32 -65.87
N GLY A 522 -4.89 -10.11 -64.53
CA GLY A 522 -5.85 -10.80 -63.63
C GLY A 522 -5.53 -12.29 -63.39
N LEU A 523 -4.45 -12.81 -63.94
CA LEU A 523 -4.00 -14.17 -63.66
C LEU A 523 -3.42 -14.31 -62.26
N MET A 524 -3.60 -15.49 -61.65
CA MET A 524 -3.11 -15.83 -60.34
C MET A 524 -1.84 -16.69 -60.43
N GLY A 525 -0.87 -16.40 -59.57
CA GLY A 525 0.35 -17.21 -59.38
C GLY A 525 0.46 -17.69 -57.96
N ASP A 526 1.23 -18.74 -57.70
CA ASP A 526 1.49 -19.26 -56.35
C ASP A 526 2.75 -18.53 -55.77
N PHE A 527 2.53 -17.81 -54.66
CA PHE A 527 3.59 -17.07 -53.97
C PHE A 527 3.72 -17.57 -52.54
N TYR A 528 4.96 -17.67 -52.06
CA TYR A 528 5.18 -17.85 -50.62
C TYR A 528 4.92 -16.53 -49.89
N CYS A 529 3.96 -16.53 -49.00
CA CYS A 529 3.61 -15.38 -48.19
C CYS A 529 4.06 -15.60 -46.75
N GLN A 530 4.71 -14.58 -46.16
CA GLN A 530 5.06 -14.56 -44.76
C GLN A 530 3.80 -14.42 -43.90
N GLN A 531 3.90 -14.80 -42.63
CA GLN A 531 2.86 -14.51 -41.64
C GLN A 531 2.53 -13.01 -41.64
N SER A 532 1.25 -12.69 -41.56
CA SER A 532 0.82 -11.30 -41.51
C SER A 532 -0.16 -11.06 -40.37
N TRP A 533 -0.12 -9.88 -39.84
CA TRP A 533 -0.98 -9.39 -38.77
C TRP A 533 -1.86 -8.25 -39.27
N ARG A 534 -2.96 -8.03 -38.55
CA ARG A 534 -3.96 -7.00 -38.86
C ARG A 534 -4.26 -6.18 -37.61
N LEU A 535 -3.98 -4.88 -37.68
CA LEU A 535 -4.45 -3.90 -36.71
C LEU A 535 -5.89 -3.49 -37.06
N LEU A 536 -6.80 -3.59 -36.08
CA LEU A 536 -8.21 -3.27 -36.20
C LEU A 536 -8.56 -2.08 -35.32
N ILE A 537 -9.15 -1.03 -35.91
CA ILE A 537 -9.74 0.13 -35.21
C ILE A 537 -11.26 -0.04 -35.27
N SER A 538 -11.92 -0.09 -34.11
CA SER A 538 -13.37 -0.27 -34.01
C SER A 538 -14.17 0.92 -34.56
N SER A 539 -15.48 0.76 -34.73
CA SER A 539 -16.35 1.86 -35.17
C SER A 539 -16.36 3.05 -34.20
N SER A 540 -16.22 2.81 -32.90
CA SER A 540 -16.06 3.87 -31.89
C SER A 540 -14.73 4.61 -32.06
N GLY A 541 -13.64 3.86 -32.28
CA GLY A 541 -12.32 4.45 -32.54
C GLY A 541 -12.27 5.22 -33.87
N LEU A 542 -12.91 4.69 -34.95
CA LEU A 542 -13.03 5.38 -36.23
C LEU A 542 -13.79 6.70 -36.08
N PHE A 543 -14.92 6.70 -35.33
CA PHE A 543 -15.68 7.91 -35.07
C PHE A 543 -14.83 8.95 -34.34
N LEU A 544 -14.10 8.55 -33.27
CA LEU A 544 -13.23 9.45 -32.53
C LEU A 544 -12.09 10.03 -33.38
N LEU A 545 -11.43 9.22 -34.23
CA LEU A 545 -10.40 9.71 -35.16
C LEU A 545 -10.96 10.70 -36.17
N ALA A 546 -12.19 10.51 -36.65
CA ALA A 546 -12.85 11.42 -37.56
C ALA A 546 -13.21 12.77 -36.89
N GLU A 547 -13.69 12.73 -35.62
CA GLU A 547 -13.88 13.93 -34.79
C GLU A 547 -12.59 14.69 -34.53
N LEU A 548 -11.45 13.98 -34.33
CA LEU A 548 -10.13 14.58 -34.21
C LEU A 548 -9.58 15.17 -35.52
N GLY A 549 -10.22 14.88 -36.65
CA GLY A 549 -9.87 15.45 -37.96
C GLY A 549 -9.26 14.50 -38.96
N LEU A 550 -9.26 13.16 -38.76
CA LEU A 550 -8.74 12.20 -39.73
C LEU A 550 -9.50 12.31 -41.08
N LYS A 551 -8.77 12.57 -42.16
CA LYS A 551 -9.29 12.69 -43.53
C LYS A 551 -8.43 11.90 -44.50
N THR A 552 -8.98 10.82 -45.07
CA THR A 552 -8.35 10.03 -46.12
C THR A 552 -8.85 10.47 -47.50
N HIS A 553 -8.03 10.25 -48.54
CA HIS A 553 -8.39 10.60 -49.91
C HIS A 553 -9.02 9.40 -50.66
N ARG A 554 -8.50 8.19 -50.41
CA ARG A 554 -8.97 6.96 -51.06
C ARG A 554 -10.09 6.29 -50.28
N LEU A 555 -9.95 6.12 -48.99
CA LEU A 555 -10.92 5.43 -48.16
C LEU A 555 -12.11 6.34 -47.84
N LYS A 556 -13.32 5.76 -47.92
CA LYS A 556 -14.56 6.46 -47.59
C LYS A 556 -15.35 5.66 -46.56
N TRP A 557 -15.87 6.33 -45.56
CA TRP A 557 -16.78 5.75 -44.56
C TRP A 557 -17.87 6.76 -44.20
N ASP A 558 -18.97 6.25 -43.62
CA ASP A 558 -20.05 7.06 -43.11
C ASP A 558 -19.69 7.57 -41.71
N HIS A 559 -19.64 8.88 -41.51
CA HIS A 559 -19.39 9.48 -40.20
C HIS A 559 -20.63 9.36 -39.30
N ARG A 560 -20.86 8.19 -38.68
CA ARG A 560 -22.00 7.88 -37.83
C ARG A 560 -21.54 7.63 -36.39
N LEU A 561 -22.26 8.25 -35.44
CA LEU A 561 -22.09 7.93 -34.02
C LEU A 561 -22.52 6.48 -33.79
N PRO A 562 -21.64 5.60 -33.25
CA PRO A 562 -22.01 4.22 -32.92
C PRO A 562 -23.14 4.20 -31.90
N GLN A 563 -24.13 3.34 -32.08
CA GLN A 563 -25.27 3.20 -31.16
C GLN A 563 -24.87 2.62 -29.78
N ARG A 564 -23.72 1.97 -29.72
CA ARG A 564 -23.12 1.41 -28.49
C ARG A 564 -21.59 1.42 -28.61
N ASN A 565 -20.90 1.41 -27.49
CA ASN A 565 -19.45 1.23 -27.51
C ASN A 565 -19.11 -0.12 -28.16
N SER A 566 -18.41 -0.08 -29.29
CA SER A 566 -18.01 -1.25 -30.08
C SER A 566 -16.63 -1.81 -29.69
N GLU A 567 -15.96 -1.21 -28.69
CA GLU A 567 -14.68 -1.70 -28.21
C GLU A 567 -14.85 -3.06 -27.56
N GLN A 568 -14.04 -4.02 -28.00
CA GLN A 568 -14.00 -5.36 -27.43
C GLN A 568 -13.15 -5.35 -26.15
N PHE A 569 -13.43 -6.28 -25.23
CA PHE A 569 -12.53 -6.53 -24.13
C PHE A 569 -11.21 -7.10 -24.64
N VAL A 570 -10.11 -6.61 -24.09
CA VAL A 570 -8.80 -7.24 -24.22
C VAL A 570 -8.78 -8.45 -23.30
N THR A 571 -8.39 -9.61 -23.79
CA THR A 571 -8.31 -10.85 -23.00
C THR A 571 -6.86 -11.34 -22.91
N ILE A 572 -6.55 -12.13 -21.88
CA ILE A 572 -5.25 -12.80 -21.75
C ILE A 572 -5.19 -13.96 -22.75
N GLU A 573 -4.11 -14.03 -23.54
CA GLU A 573 -3.84 -15.11 -24.50
C GLU A 573 -2.79 -16.10 -24.03
N SER A 574 -1.71 -15.62 -23.37
CA SER A 574 -0.75 -16.50 -22.73
C SER A 574 -0.10 -15.84 -21.52
N VAL A 575 0.34 -16.67 -20.57
CA VAL A 575 1.14 -16.30 -19.42
C VAL A 575 2.26 -17.32 -19.31
N GLU A 576 3.49 -16.90 -19.54
CA GLU A 576 4.61 -17.81 -19.72
C GLU A 576 5.79 -17.38 -18.82
N ASN A 577 6.28 -18.29 -17.99
CA ASN A 577 7.56 -18.12 -17.34
C ASN A 577 8.68 -18.43 -18.35
N ASN A 578 9.33 -17.39 -18.85
CA ASN A 578 10.37 -17.54 -19.87
C ASN A 578 11.79 -17.75 -19.28
N GLY A 579 11.91 -17.85 -17.94
CA GLY A 579 13.17 -17.99 -17.22
C GLY A 579 14.07 -16.74 -17.24
N ARG A 580 13.56 -15.60 -17.74
CA ARG A 580 14.28 -14.33 -17.77
C ARG A 580 14.38 -13.75 -16.36
N LYS A 581 15.59 -13.29 -16.02
CA LYS A 581 15.85 -12.50 -14.81
C LYS A 581 16.43 -11.16 -15.20
N ASP A 582 15.88 -10.06 -14.67
CA ASP A 582 16.33 -8.72 -15.00
C ASP A 582 16.05 -7.72 -13.87
N LYS A 583 16.50 -6.48 -14.05
CA LYS A 583 16.09 -5.35 -13.24
C LYS A 583 14.59 -5.10 -13.42
N THR A 584 13.96 -4.56 -12.40
CA THR A 584 12.54 -4.25 -12.45
C THR A 584 12.25 -2.83 -11.98
N TYR A 585 11.18 -2.24 -12.50
CA TYR A 585 10.81 -0.85 -12.31
C TYR A 585 9.32 -0.70 -12.01
N CYS A 586 8.96 0.35 -11.26
CA CYS A 586 7.58 0.77 -11.04
C CYS A 586 7.51 2.29 -10.82
N ALA A 587 6.30 2.84 -10.78
CA ALA A 587 6.03 4.19 -10.34
C ALA A 587 4.88 4.17 -9.33
N ASN A 588 4.92 5.04 -8.30
CA ASN A 588 3.90 5.07 -7.25
C ASN A 588 2.84 6.12 -7.58
N GLU A 589 1.89 5.76 -8.42
CA GLU A 589 0.76 6.62 -8.74
C GLU A 589 -0.20 6.72 -7.52
N SER A 590 -0.40 7.92 -6.99
CA SER A 590 -1.02 8.16 -5.67
C SER A 590 -2.54 8.32 -5.69
N LYS A 591 -3.16 8.61 -6.85
CA LYS A 591 -4.59 8.93 -6.93
C LYS A 591 -5.49 7.70 -7.10
N ARG A 592 -5.07 6.73 -7.93
CA ARG A 592 -5.86 5.55 -8.29
C ARG A 592 -5.07 4.24 -8.19
N HIS A 593 -3.78 4.32 -7.91
CA HIS A 593 -2.86 3.20 -7.83
C HIS A 593 -2.84 2.33 -9.10
N LYS A 594 -2.97 2.99 -10.25
CA LYS A 594 -3.03 2.36 -11.57
C LYS A 594 -2.03 3.03 -12.52
N LEU A 595 -1.47 2.24 -13.41
CA LEU A 595 -0.48 2.67 -14.40
C LEU A 595 -0.74 1.98 -15.72
N VAL A 596 -0.46 2.66 -16.83
CA VAL A 596 -0.58 2.09 -18.17
C VAL A 596 0.81 1.68 -18.68
N PHE A 597 1.06 0.37 -18.72
CA PHE A 597 2.31 -0.22 -19.20
C PHE A 597 2.09 -0.94 -20.52
N ASN A 598 2.91 -0.65 -21.55
CA ASN A 598 2.78 -1.21 -22.90
C ASN A 598 1.35 -1.21 -23.44
N GLY A 599 0.56 -0.19 -23.07
CA GLY A 599 -0.83 -0.05 -23.52
C GLY A 599 -1.89 -0.80 -22.69
N VAL A 600 -1.52 -1.34 -21.52
CA VAL A 600 -2.42 -2.08 -20.62
C VAL A 600 -2.42 -1.45 -19.23
N LEU A 601 -3.59 -1.33 -18.61
CA LEU A 601 -3.75 -0.79 -17.25
C LEU A 601 -3.48 -1.86 -16.19
N THR A 602 -2.55 -1.59 -15.24
CA THR A 602 -2.11 -2.50 -14.15
C THR A 602 -1.95 -1.77 -12.81
N GLY A 603 -1.57 -2.45 -11.70
CA GLY A 603 -1.65 -1.94 -10.33
C GLY A 603 -0.34 -1.72 -9.55
N ASN A 604 -0.44 -1.22 -8.31
CA ASN A 604 0.61 -0.79 -7.35
C ASN A 604 0.31 -1.23 -5.87
N CYS A 605 1.21 -1.18 -4.81
CA CYS A 605 1.19 -1.95 -3.53
C CYS A 605 1.57 -1.32 -2.20
N ASN A 606 1.35 -2.02 -1.00
CA ASN A 606 1.86 -1.69 0.33
C ASN A 606 1.46 -2.32 1.68
N GLU A 607 2.29 -2.45 2.81
CA GLU A 607 1.94 -2.41 4.26
C GLU A 607 3.05 -2.27 5.31
N VAL A 608 3.01 -2.49 6.76
CA VAL A 608 3.92 -1.86 7.75
C VAL A 608 5.04 -1.20 7.01
N ASN A 609 5.05 0.12 7.05
CA ASN A 609 5.80 0.85 6.07
C ASN A 609 7.28 0.95 6.42
N LEU A 610 7.82 -0.15 6.96
CA LEU A 610 9.22 -0.31 7.32
C LEU A 610 9.77 -1.56 6.65
N PRO A 611 10.85 -1.42 5.86
CA PRO A 611 11.42 -2.53 5.12
C PRO A 611 12.21 -3.49 6.00
N SER A 612 12.17 -4.78 5.64
CA SER A 612 13.10 -5.81 6.11
C SER A 612 13.76 -6.51 4.93
N SER A 613 14.98 -6.98 5.06
CA SER A 613 15.74 -7.63 3.99
C SER A 613 16.80 -8.58 4.58
N GLU A 614 17.67 -9.11 3.74
CA GLU A 614 18.86 -9.82 4.22
C GLU A 614 19.78 -8.94 5.09
N GLU A 615 19.80 -7.60 4.86
CA GLU A 615 20.63 -6.65 5.59
C GLU A 615 19.91 -5.93 6.73
N TYR A 616 18.60 -5.86 6.72
CA TYR A 616 17.79 -5.05 7.61
C TYR A 616 16.69 -5.85 8.30
N SER A 617 16.64 -5.72 9.64
CA SER A 617 15.46 -6.01 10.44
C SER A 617 14.96 -4.71 11.02
N PHE A 618 13.72 -4.31 10.74
CA PHE A 618 13.24 -3.00 11.15
C PHE A 618 12.94 -2.91 12.64
N THR A 619 13.00 -1.68 13.18
CA THR A 619 12.52 -1.32 14.51
C THR A 619 11.51 -0.19 14.44
N CYS A 620 10.52 -0.21 15.32
CA CYS A 620 9.54 0.86 15.45
C CYS A 620 9.62 1.50 16.84
N VAL A 621 9.93 2.81 16.88
CA VAL A 621 10.03 3.62 18.09
C VAL A 621 8.75 4.44 18.23
N ILE A 622 8.05 4.28 19.38
CA ILE A 622 6.68 4.80 19.55
C ILE A 622 6.57 5.66 20.80
N VAL A 623 5.93 6.84 20.63
CA VAL A 623 5.45 7.71 21.71
C VAL A 623 4.09 8.29 21.28
N ASN A 624 3.15 8.47 22.25
CA ASN A 624 1.80 8.92 21.94
C ASN A 624 1.44 10.19 22.71
N ALA A 625 0.54 11.00 22.14
CA ALA A 625 -0.14 12.10 22.81
C ALA A 625 -1.49 11.65 23.39
N ASN A 626 -1.86 12.20 24.54
CA ASN A 626 -3.15 11.96 25.19
C ASN A 626 -4.20 12.97 24.70
N LEU A 627 -5.02 12.61 23.72
CA LEU A 627 -6.01 13.49 23.10
C LEU A 627 -7.10 13.97 24.06
N THR A 628 -7.33 13.30 25.20
CA THR A 628 -8.29 13.83 26.22
C THR A 628 -7.89 15.18 26.79
N LEU A 629 -6.69 15.65 26.48
CA LEU A 629 -6.14 16.95 26.90
C LEU A 629 -5.97 17.92 25.71
N TRP A 630 -6.57 17.63 24.55
CA TRP A 630 -6.39 18.38 23.29
C TRP A 630 -6.53 19.89 23.44
N ASP A 631 -7.56 20.35 24.15
CA ASP A 631 -7.83 21.78 24.34
C ASP A 631 -6.78 22.52 25.19
N THR A 632 -5.93 21.78 25.91
CA THR A 632 -4.86 22.30 26.76
C THR A 632 -3.48 21.96 26.24
N PHE A 633 -3.34 21.36 25.06
CA PHE A 633 -2.05 20.98 24.50
C PHE A 633 -1.12 22.20 24.40
N PRO A 634 0.13 22.09 24.89
CA PRO A 634 1.13 23.08 24.55
C PRO A 634 1.24 23.25 23.04
N GLU A 635 1.42 24.46 22.58
CA GLU A 635 1.75 24.78 21.20
C GLU A 635 2.91 23.94 20.70
N HIS A 636 3.56 23.44 20.34
CA HIS A 636 4.73 22.60 19.96
C HIS A 636 4.80 21.23 20.69
N LEU A 637 3.69 20.71 21.20
CA LEU A 637 3.72 19.39 21.85
C LEU A 637 4.26 18.30 20.91
N PHE A 638 3.73 18.20 19.68
CA PHE A 638 4.15 17.15 18.74
C PHE A 638 5.61 17.30 18.28
N HIS A 639 6.15 18.51 18.23
CA HIS A 639 7.57 18.73 18.02
C HIS A 639 8.41 18.04 19.13
N VAL A 640 8.03 18.25 20.39
CA VAL A 640 8.76 17.68 21.53
C VAL A 640 8.59 16.16 21.61
N LEU A 641 7.42 15.63 21.28
CA LEU A 641 7.22 14.17 21.20
C LEU A 641 8.12 13.52 20.14
N HIS A 642 8.28 14.17 19.00
CA HIS A 642 9.18 13.70 17.94
C HIS A 642 10.66 13.76 18.39
N LEU A 643 11.09 14.82 19.09
CA LEU A 643 12.42 14.91 19.70
C LEU A 643 12.68 13.77 20.68
N ILE A 644 11.74 13.48 21.58
CA ILE A 644 11.84 12.37 22.56
C ILE A 644 12.11 11.04 21.84
N GLN A 645 11.48 10.82 20.70
CA GLN A 645 11.67 9.59 19.91
C GLN A 645 13.06 9.54 19.28
N ASP A 646 13.58 10.64 18.71
CA ASP A 646 14.95 10.66 18.17
C ASP A 646 15.99 10.44 19.28
N CYS A 647 15.78 10.99 20.47
CA CYS A 647 16.60 10.70 21.65
C CYS A 647 16.57 9.21 22.02
N ASN A 648 15.39 8.59 22.00
CA ASN A 648 15.25 7.14 22.26
C ASN A 648 15.97 6.30 21.19
N VAL A 649 15.90 6.68 19.92
CA VAL A 649 16.66 6.01 18.83
C VAL A 649 18.15 6.06 19.11
N SER A 650 18.68 7.22 19.50
CA SER A 650 20.11 7.40 19.81
C SER A 650 20.55 6.51 20.99
N GLY A 651 19.77 6.51 22.06
CA GLY A 651 20.03 5.68 23.22
C GLY A 651 19.91 4.18 22.95
N TYR A 652 18.95 3.79 22.11
CA TYR A 652 18.77 2.39 21.67
C TYR A 652 19.99 1.88 20.89
N VAL A 653 20.49 2.67 19.93
CA VAL A 653 21.72 2.35 19.18
C VAL A 653 22.92 2.21 20.10
N ASP A 654 23.07 3.11 21.10
CA ASP A 654 24.15 3.04 22.08
C ASP A 654 24.07 1.75 22.92
N MET A 655 22.88 1.40 23.42
CA MET A 655 22.65 0.15 24.17
C MET A 655 23.01 -1.10 23.36
N ILE A 656 22.68 -1.17 22.06
CA ILE A 656 23.04 -2.29 21.18
C ILE A 656 24.55 -2.31 20.94
N SER A 657 25.18 -1.17 20.75
CA SER A 657 26.62 -1.04 20.47
C SER A 657 27.49 -1.56 21.62
N GLN A 658 26.95 -1.59 22.84
CA GLN A 658 27.60 -2.16 24.03
C GLN A 658 27.51 -3.69 24.09
N LYS A 659 26.68 -4.37 23.29
CA LYS A 659 26.57 -5.83 23.23
C LYS A 659 27.79 -6.43 22.55
N LYS A 660 28.16 -7.67 22.94
CA LYS A 660 29.36 -8.35 22.45
C LYS A 660 29.04 -9.79 21.99
N GLY A 661 29.94 -10.37 21.19
CA GLY A 661 29.87 -11.75 20.74
C GLY A 661 28.61 -12.02 19.89
N LEU A 662 27.95 -13.19 20.07
CA LEU A 662 26.77 -13.59 19.32
C LEU A 662 25.59 -12.62 19.50
N ASN A 663 25.44 -11.97 20.66
CA ASN A 663 24.41 -10.98 20.85
C ASN A 663 24.60 -9.76 19.92
N ALA A 664 25.83 -9.31 19.71
CA ALA A 664 26.13 -8.24 18.74
C ALA A 664 25.85 -8.70 17.30
N LEU A 665 26.18 -9.95 16.96
CA LEU A 665 25.93 -10.53 15.64
C LEU A 665 24.43 -10.59 15.34
N PHE A 666 23.61 -11.14 16.23
CA PHE A 666 22.18 -11.28 16.05
C PHE A 666 21.41 -9.95 16.13
N LEU A 667 21.99 -8.88 16.68
CA LEU A 667 21.42 -7.53 16.67
C LEU A 667 21.96 -6.65 15.54
N SER A 668 22.80 -7.17 14.66
CA SER A 668 23.47 -6.38 13.62
C SER A 668 22.52 -5.76 12.59
N LYS A 669 21.53 -6.52 12.13
CA LYS A 669 20.52 -6.04 11.15
C LYS A 669 19.63 -4.96 11.74
N VAL A 670 19.19 -5.16 12.97
CA VAL A 670 18.36 -4.18 13.72
C VAL A 670 19.15 -2.89 13.97
N LYS A 671 20.42 -3.01 14.38
CA LYS A 671 21.32 -1.86 14.59
C LYS A 671 21.50 -1.08 13.30
N LYS A 672 21.85 -1.78 12.21
CA LYS A 672 22.08 -1.15 10.90
C LYS A 672 20.83 -0.41 10.39
N PHE A 673 19.64 -1.04 10.46
CA PHE A 673 18.39 -0.37 10.11
C PHE A 673 18.16 0.90 10.91
N THR A 674 18.37 0.81 12.23
CA THR A 674 18.12 1.95 13.14
C THR A 674 19.11 3.09 12.91
N GLU A 675 20.37 2.82 12.63
CA GLU A 675 21.39 3.83 12.29
C GLU A 675 21.11 4.49 10.94
N ASP A 676 20.76 3.71 9.91
CA ASP A 676 20.57 4.20 8.56
C ASP A 676 19.27 5.01 8.39
N PHE A 677 18.19 4.67 9.14
CA PHE A 677 16.86 5.23 8.89
C PHE A 677 16.23 5.95 10.08
N ARG A 678 16.57 5.61 11.31
CA ARG A 678 16.02 6.23 12.52
C ARG A 678 14.49 6.34 12.51
N ALA A 679 13.78 5.28 12.04
CA ALA A 679 12.34 5.29 11.86
C ALA A 679 11.61 5.42 13.20
N VAL A 680 10.65 6.36 13.29
CA VAL A 680 9.85 6.65 14.47
C VAL A 680 8.37 6.77 14.14
N GLY A 681 7.49 6.64 15.15
CA GLY A 681 6.06 6.74 15.01
C GLY A 681 5.41 7.52 16.16
N THR A 682 5.14 8.82 15.96
CA THR A 682 4.30 9.61 16.86
C THR A 682 2.85 9.20 16.68
N GLY A 683 2.19 8.79 17.77
CA GLY A 683 0.80 8.36 17.78
C GLY A 683 -0.08 9.14 18.74
N VAL A 684 -1.32 8.66 18.89
CA VAL A 684 -2.30 9.24 19.81
C VAL A 684 -3.06 8.14 20.57
N ALA A 685 -3.67 8.54 21.72
CA ALA A 685 -4.72 7.76 22.39
C ALA A 685 -5.85 8.68 22.80
N GLY A 686 -7.06 8.12 22.93
CA GLY A 686 -8.22 8.85 23.43
C GLY A 686 -9.01 9.59 22.36
N PHE A 687 -8.93 9.19 21.10
CA PHE A 687 -9.70 9.84 20.03
C PHE A 687 -11.21 9.82 20.33
N HIS A 688 -11.80 8.65 20.62
CA HIS A 688 -13.22 8.57 20.98
C HIS A 688 -13.55 9.28 22.30
N SER A 689 -12.65 9.19 23.30
CA SER A 689 -12.82 9.91 24.57
C SER A 689 -12.86 11.44 24.36
N LEU A 690 -12.08 11.98 23.42
CA LEU A 690 -12.10 13.39 23.05
C LEU A 690 -13.44 13.78 22.39
N LEU A 691 -13.95 12.94 21.45
CA LEU A 691 -15.26 13.17 20.84
C LEU A 691 -16.37 13.26 21.91
N MET A 692 -16.39 12.32 22.86
CA MET A 692 -17.33 12.34 23.97
C MET A 692 -17.22 13.60 24.85
N GLN A 693 -15.99 14.04 25.15
CA GLN A 693 -15.75 15.28 25.91
C GLN A 693 -16.29 16.52 25.19
N LYS A 694 -16.23 16.53 23.86
CA LYS A 694 -16.75 17.61 23.02
C LYS A 694 -18.25 17.46 22.68
N GLY A 695 -18.90 16.39 23.11
CA GLY A 695 -20.29 16.08 22.77
C GLY A 695 -20.51 15.76 21.29
N LEU A 696 -19.49 15.27 20.59
CA LEU A 696 -19.52 14.94 19.17
C LEU A 696 -19.84 13.47 18.96
N VAL A 697 -20.72 13.19 17.99
CA VAL A 697 -21.10 11.82 17.63
C VAL A 697 -20.02 11.23 16.73
N TYR A 698 -19.63 10.00 17.02
CA TYR A 698 -18.62 9.27 16.26
C TYR A 698 -19.12 9.00 14.83
N GLY A 699 -18.34 9.41 13.82
CA GLY A 699 -18.65 9.24 12.39
C GLY A 699 -19.48 10.39 11.76
N GLU A 700 -20.08 11.30 12.56
CA GLU A 700 -20.77 12.47 12.02
C GLU A 700 -19.79 13.57 11.58
N PHE A 701 -20.27 14.54 10.80
CA PHE A 701 -19.44 15.53 10.09
C PHE A 701 -18.45 16.30 10.99
N GLU A 702 -18.91 16.73 12.18
CA GLU A 702 -18.05 17.45 13.13
C GLU A 702 -16.89 16.60 13.65
N SER A 703 -17.11 15.28 13.80
CA SER A 703 -16.05 14.35 14.17
C SER A 703 -15.03 14.17 13.05
N MET A 704 -15.46 14.25 11.77
CA MET A 704 -14.56 14.24 10.61
C MET A 704 -13.70 15.50 10.53
N LEU A 705 -14.26 16.67 10.81
CA LEU A 705 -13.51 17.94 10.85
C LEU A 705 -12.43 17.91 11.95
N LEU A 706 -12.78 17.44 13.13
CA LEU A 706 -11.80 17.31 14.23
C LEU A 706 -10.72 16.27 13.92
N ASN A 707 -11.07 15.19 13.25
CA ASN A 707 -10.13 14.18 12.77
C ASN A 707 -9.09 14.81 11.82
N GLU A 708 -9.54 15.59 10.85
CA GLU A 708 -8.66 16.32 9.93
C GLU A 708 -7.73 17.32 10.66
N GLU A 709 -8.28 18.11 11.57
CA GLU A 709 -7.54 19.10 12.36
C GLU A 709 -6.39 18.45 13.15
N ILE A 710 -6.67 17.34 13.86
CA ILE A 710 -5.68 16.65 14.69
C ILE A 710 -4.53 16.12 13.84
N PHE A 711 -4.85 15.32 12.80
CA PHE A 711 -3.81 14.57 12.08
C PHE A 711 -3.01 15.46 11.10
N SER A 712 -3.61 16.49 10.53
CA SER A 712 -2.88 17.50 9.74
C SER A 712 -1.91 18.31 10.60
N ARG A 713 -2.31 18.74 11.81
CA ARG A 713 -1.41 19.41 12.78
C ARG A 713 -0.27 18.50 13.19
N MET A 714 -0.54 17.24 13.55
CA MET A 714 0.50 16.27 13.92
C MET A 714 1.54 16.11 12.79
N LYS A 715 1.07 15.93 11.54
CA LYS A 715 1.97 15.75 10.39
C LYS A 715 2.88 16.95 10.17
N ARG A 716 2.31 18.16 10.20
CA ARG A 716 3.07 19.40 10.06
C ARG A 716 4.13 19.53 11.16
N ASP A 717 3.72 19.44 12.43
CA ASP A 717 4.57 19.69 13.59
C ASP A 717 5.72 18.65 13.70
N THR A 718 5.43 17.37 13.42
CA THR A 718 6.47 16.31 13.41
C THR A 718 7.45 16.49 12.25
N ASN A 719 6.97 16.88 11.06
CA ASN A 719 7.86 17.13 9.91
C ASN A 719 8.78 18.34 10.14
N GLU A 720 8.27 19.44 10.71
CA GLU A 720 9.08 20.62 11.05
C GLU A 720 10.21 20.26 12.02
N MET A 721 9.91 19.46 13.05
CA MET A 721 10.93 19.01 14.00
C MET A 721 11.91 18.02 13.36
N ASN A 722 11.48 17.17 12.47
CA ASN A 722 12.30 16.21 11.74
C ASN A 722 13.37 16.93 10.88
N VAL A 723 12.99 18.01 10.20
CA VAL A 723 13.90 18.85 9.42
C VAL A 723 14.89 19.57 10.37
N TRP A 724 14.39 20.20 11.43
CA TRP A 724 15.26 20.89 12.40
C TRP A 724 16.30 19.94 13.04
N LEU A 725 15.92 18.71 13.38
CA LEU A 725 16.83 17.68 13.88
C LEU A 725 17.88 17.27 12.83
N ALA A 726 17.52 17.23 11.54
CA ALA A 726 18.48 16.99 10.46
C ALA A 726 19.51 18.12 10.36
N ASP A 727 19.09 19.38 10.56
CA ASP A 727 19.99 20.55 10.55
C ASP A 727 21.00 20.51 11.70
N VAL A 728 20.58 20.12 12.91
CA VAL A 728 21.42 20.20 14.10
C VAL A 728 22.21 18.92 14.40
N LEU A 729 21.70 17.75 14.04
CA LEU A 729 22.29 16.44 14.32
C LEU A 729 22.75 15.69 13.06
N GLY A 730 22.50 16.25 11.88
CA GLY A 730 22.82 15.65 10.58
C GLY A 730 21.81 14.62 10.10
N VAL A 731 21.89 14.31 8.82
CA VAL A 731 21.04 13.33 8.11
C VAL A 731 21.68 11.94 8.19
N PRO A 732 20.95 10.89 8.60
CA PRO A 732 21.43 9.50 8.57
C PRO A 732 21.78 9.03 7.17
N ASP A 733 22.72 8.07 7.06
CA ASP A 733 23.26 7.63 5.76
C ASP A 733 22.20 7.07 4.82
N GLY A 734 21.25 6.29 5.30
CA GLY A 734 20.16 5.76 4.50
C GLY A 734 19.22 6.85 3.98
N VAL A 735 18.85 7.81 4.85
CA VAL A 735 18.00 8.95 4.47
C VAL A 735 18.72 9.87 3.47
N LYS A 736 20.04 10.10 3.67
CA LYS A 736 20.86 10.87 2.74
C LYS A 736 20.96 10.22 1.36
N LYS A 737 21.13 8.89 1.31
CA LYS A 737 21.12 8.12 0.04
C LYS A 737 19.76 8.21 -0.65
N ALA A 738 18.67 8.36 0.09
CA ALA A 738 17.34 8.60 -0.48
C ALA A 738 17.15 10.01 -1.06
N GLY A 739 18.16 10.90 -0.98
CA GLY A 739 18.06 12.28 -1.45
C GLY A 739 17.22 13.20 -0.59
N LEU A 740 16.91 12.81 0.67
CA LEU A 740 16.04 13.57 1.56
C LEU A 740 16.85 14.26 2.65
N HIS A 741 16.36 15.44 3.10
CA HIS A 741 16.94 16.21 4.19
C HIS A 741 16.07 16.07 5.46
N LEU A 742 16.08 14.86 6.04
CA LEU A 742 15.31 14.48 7.21
C LEU A 742 16.20 13.74 8.23
N ARG A 743 15.90 13.84 9.52
CA ARG A 743 16.55 13.08 10.57
C ARG A 743 16.00 11.67 10.71
N ASN A 744 14.69 11.51 10.54
CA ASN A 744 13.95 10.26 10.72
C ASN A 744 13.22 9.90 9.43
N ALA A 745 13.32 8.67 8.99
CA ALA A 745 12.68 8.19 7.74
C ALA A 745 11.14 8.21 7.80
N THR A 746 10.56 8.08 9.00
CA THR A 746 9.13 8.16 9.28
C THR A 746 8.85 9.01 10.51
N THR A 747 7.63 9.56 10.64
CA THR A 747 7.24 10.46 11.74
C THR A 747 5.99 10.02 12.49
N MET A 748 5.03 9.36 11.83
CA MET A 748 3.70 9.08 12.38
C MET A 748 3.29 7.60 12.23
N MET A 749 2.64 7.07 13.30
CA MET A 749 2.07 5.73 13.38
C MET A 749 0.92 5.73 14.41
N MET A 750 -0.15 4.99 14.18
CA MET A 750 -1.26 4.86 15.13
C MET A 750 -1.27 3.48 15.79
N PRO A 751 -0.54 3.30 16.90
CA PRO A 751 -0.43 2.01 17.58
C PRO A 751 -1.65 1.72 18.48
N PRO A 752 -1.88 0.47 18.89
CA PRO A 752 -2.82 0.14 19.95
C PRO A 752 -2.19 0.52 21.31
N THR A 753 -2.77 1.47 22.02
CA THR A 753 -2.17 2.08 23.22
C THR A 753 -2.69 1.50 24.53
N LYS A 754 -3.18 0.25 24.58
CA LYS A 754 -3.90 -0.34 25.72
C LYS A 754 -3.22 -0.13 27.07
N SER A 755 -1.97 -0.58 27.24
CA SER A 755 -1.23 -0.46 28.51
C SER A 755 -0.90 0.99 28.86
N SER A 756 -0.51 1.81 27.88
CA SER A 756 -0.22 3.22 28.08
C SER A 756 -1.47 4.00 28.48
N ALA A 757 -2.65 3.66 27.90
CA ALA A 757 -3.92 4.30 28.25
C ALA A 757 -4.34 4.05 29.70
N GLU A 758 -4.10 2.84 30.24
CA GLU A 758 -4.39 2.52 31.66
C GLU A 758 -3.57 3.37 32.65
N LEU A 759 -2.36 3.76 32.27
CA LEU A 759 -1.46 4.59 33.09
C LEU A 759 -1.71 6.08 32.92
N SER A 760 -2.48 6.51 31.91
CA SER A 760 -2.55 7.91 31.51
C SER A 760 -3.69 8.66 32.19
N ARG A 761 -3.53 9.99 32.25
CA ARG A 761 -4.55 10.91 32.75
C ARG A 761 -5.85 10.73 31.98
N ASN A 762 -6.97 10.70 32.68
CA ASN A 762 -8.33 10.52 32.19
C ASN A 762 -8.62 9.12 31.60
N SER A 763 -7.70 8.16 31.71
CA SER A 763 -7.87 6.79 31.18
C SER A 763 -8.46 6.79 29.75
N PRO A 764 -7.74 7.33 28.74
CA PRO A 764 -8.25 7.54 27.39
C PRO A 764 -8.66 6.23 26.71
N SER A 765 -9.50 6.30 25.70
CA SER A 765 -9.78 5.17 24.79
C SER A 765 -8.50 4.70 24.07
N GLU A 766 -8.46 3.44 23.66
CA GLU A 766 -7.26 2.79 23.10
C GLU A 766 -6.97 3.34 21.69
N GLY A 767 -5.92 4.14 21.54
CA GLY A 767 -5.49 4.70 20.26
C GLY A 767 -6.58 5.50 19.56
N ILE A 768 -6.87 5.07 18.33
CA ILE A 768 -7.92 5.63 17.46
C ILE A 768 -9.25 4.87 17.57
N ASN A 769 -9.26 3.73 18.28
CA ASN A 769 -10.44 2.84 18.34
C ASN A 769 -11.52 3.38 19.28
N PRO A 770 -12.79 3.05 19.04
CA PRO A 770 -13.87 3.43 19.93
C PRO A 770 -13.83 2.68 21.28
N GLU A 771 -14.40 3.32 22.34
CA GLU A 771 -14.46 2.75 23.68
C GLU A 771 -15.44 1.57 23.73
N THR A 772 -15.02 0.47 24.34
CA THR A 772 -15.80 -0.78 24.34
C THR A 772 -16.85 -0.86 25.43
N ALA A 773 -16.79 0.00 26.45
CA ALA A 773 -17.79 0.10 27.51
C ALA A 773 -17.63 1.41 28.29
N MET A 774 -18.70 2.12 28.58
CA MET A 774 -18.68 3.35 29.38
C MET A 774 -18.35 3.08 30.85
N VAL A 775 -18.75 1.94 31.38
CA VAL A 775 -18.48 1.47 32.74
C VAL A 775 -17.93 0.04 32.68
N LYS A 776 -16.80 -0.20 33.34
CA LYS A 776 -16.19 -1.53 33.53
C LYS A 776 -15.90 -1.76 35.00
N ILE A 777 -16.27 -2.92 35.51
CA ILE A 777 -15.96 -3.35 36.87
C ILE A 777 -15.01 -4.55 36.79
N LYS A 778 -13.88 -4.47 37.50
CA LYS A 778 -12.92 -5.57 37.64
C LYS A 778 -12.95 -6.03 39.09
N GLU A 779 -13.46 -7.24 39.34
CA GLU A 779 -13.38 -7.89 40.63
C GLU A 779 -11.92 -8.14 41.06
N SER A 780 -11.54 -7.75 42.25
CA SER A 780 -10.22 -8.02 42.78
C SER A 780 -10.31 -8.42 44.27
N VAL A 781 -9.30 -9.15 44.78
CA VAL A 781 -9.19 -9.58 46.20
C VAL A 781 -9.22 -8.38 47.16
N GLY A 782 -8.86 -7.18 46.71
CA GLY A 782 -8.89 -5.93 47.49
C GLY A 782 -10.16 -5.10 47.33
N GLY A 783 -11.21 -5.64 46.69
CA GLY A 783 -12.49 -4.98 46.35
C GLY A 783 -12.59 -4.65 44.87
N ASP A 784 -13.83 -4.37 44.44
CA ASP A 784 -14.11 -4.07 43.03
C ASP A 784 -13.46 -2.75 42.58
N LEU A 785 -12.84 -2.79 41.41
CA LEU A 785 -12.17 -1.67 40.76
C LEU A 785 -13.07 -1.19 39.59
N GLU A 786 -13.65 0.02 39.78
CA GLU A 786 -14.50 0.65 38.76
C GLU A 786 -13.62 1.48 37.79
N ARG A 787 -13.81 1.29 36.47
CA ARG A 787 -13.33 2.17 35.43
C ARG A 787 -14.50 2.77 34.67
N ILE A 788 -14.69 4.07 34.78
CA ILE A 788 -15.76 4.81 34.12
C ILE A 788 -15.11 5.82 33.15
N ASN A 789 -15.60 5.92 31.90
CA ASN A 789 -15.19 6.95 30.99
C ASN A 789 -15.34 8.33 31.66
N THR A 790 -14.29 9.18 31.57
CA THR A 790 -14.26 10.42 32.37
C THR A 790 -15.30 11.45 31.93
N ALA A 791 -15.60 11.56 30.64
CA ALA A 791 -16.68 12.43 30.15
C ALA A 791 -18.04 11.95 30.62
N PHE A 792 -18.28 10.64 30.57
CA PHE A 792 -19.50 10.02 31.07
C PHE A 792 -19.63 10.17 32.59
N LEU A 793 -18.56 9.96 33.34
CA LEU A 793 -18.55 10.18 34.81
C LEU A 793 -18.88 11.63 35.16
N ALA A 794 -18.36 12.62 34.41
CA ALA A 794 -18.72 14.02 34.64
C ALA A 794 -20.20 14.27 34.39
N LEU A 795 -20.76 13.67 33.34
CA LEU A 795 -22.21 13.76 33.06
C LEU A 795 -23.05 13.09 34.16
N MET A 796 -22.70 11.87 34.58
CA MET A 796 -23.38 11.17 35.70
C MET A 796 -23.39 12.05 36.95
N LYS A 797 -22.28 12.66 37.33
CA LYS A 797 -22.19 13.54 38.50
C LYS A 797 -23.05 14.78 38.35
N SER A 798 -23.04 15.43 37.20
CA SER A 798 -23.86 16.63 36.94
C SER A 798 -25.35 16.36 36.99
N ARG A 799 -25.78 15.14 36.69
CA ARG A 799 -27.18 14.66 36.71
C ARG A 799 -27.58 14.01 38.04
N GLY A 800 -26.65 13.86 39.01
CA GLY A 800 -26.87 13.15 40.25
C GLY A 800 -27.05 11.64 40.10
N MET A 801 -26.66 11.09 38.97
CA MET A 801 -26.80 9.66 38.63
C MET A 801 -25.54 8.84 38.96
N TYR A 802 -24.51 9.44 39.54
CA TYR A 802 -23.33 8.71 40.01
C TYR A 802 -23.58 8.08 41.37
N ASN A 803 -24.18 6.88 41.35
CA ASN A 803 -24.41 6.04 42.51
C ASN A 803 -24.13 4.57 42.18
N LYS A 804 -23.92 3.74 43.22
CA LYS A 804 -23.49 2.34 43.03
C LYS A 804 -24.47 1.53 42.18
N SER A 805 -25.76 1.72 42.38
CA SER A 805 -26.82 0.97 41.65
C SER A 805 -26.76 1.24 40.17
N GLU A 806 -26.62 2.52 39.75
CA GLU A 806 -26.58 2.90 38.35
C GLU A 806 -25.27 2.46 37.70
N VAL A 807 -24.11 2.61 38.40
CA VAL A 807 -22.81 2.15 37.92
C VAL A 807 -22.82 0.63 37.64
N TYR A 808 -23.36 -0.17 38.57
CA TYR A 808 -23.44 -1.62 38.39
C TYR A 808 -24.44 -2.02 37.31
N ARG A 809 -25.60 -1.34 37.22
CA ARG A 809 -26.60 -1.58 36.18
C ARG A 809 -26.00 -1.39 34.78
N ILE A 810 -25.27 -0.30 34.56
CA ILE A 810 -24.62 -0.03 33.27
C ILE A 810 -23.48 -1.06 33.00
N ALA A 811 -22.70 -1.44 34.01
CA ALA A 811 -21.67 -2.46 33.86
C ALA A 811 -22.27 -3.84 33.52
N GLU A 812 -23.36 -4.24 34.12
CA GLU A 812 -24.11 -5.48 33.82
C GLU A 812 -24.69 -5.46 32.41
N ASN A 813 -25.13 -4.28 31.92
CA ASN A 813 -25.49 -4.07 30.50
C ASN A 813 -24.29 -3.91 29.57
N LYS A 814 -23.16 -4.58 29.89
CA LYS A 814 -21.90 -4.55 29.09
C LYS A 814 -21.32 -3.15 28.91
N GLY A 815 -21.66 -2.21 29.77
CA GLY A 815 -21.21 -0.81 29.70
C GLY A 815 -21.96 0.05 28.69
N SER A 816 -23.03 -0.47 28.08
CA SER A 816 -23.95 0.30 27.21
C SER A 816 -24.83 1.25 28.03
N VAL A 817 -25.08 2.41 27.46
CA VAL A 817 -25.90 3.47 28.06
C VAL A 817 -27.22 3.70 27.31
N GLN A 818 -27.54 2.87 26.33
CA GLN A 818 -28.68 3.07 25.44
C GLN A 818 -30.03 2.94 26.16
N ASP A 819 -30.09 2.23 27.31
CA ASP A 819 -31.25 2.04 28.18
C ASP A 819 -31.30 3.06 29.35
N CYS A 820 -30.44 4.08 29.36
CA CYS A 820 -30.45 5.12 30.37
C CYS A 820 -31.49 6.19 30.03
N ASP A 821 -32.64 6.16 30.72
CA ASP A 821 -33.77 7.09 30.50
C ASP A 821 -33.46 8.56 30.85
N TRP A 822 -32.40 8.80 31.65
CA TRP A 822 -31.95 10.13 32.03
C TRP A 822 -31.02 10.79 31.01
N LEU A 823 -30.65 10.09 29.93
CA LEU A 823 -29.88 10.61 28.76
C LEU A 823 -30.81 11.06 27.65
N THR A 824 -30.46 12.16 27.01
CA THR A 824 -31.09 12.58 25.75
C THR A 824 -30.67 11.65 24.60
N GLU A 825 -31.45 11.60 23.52
CA GLU A 825 -31.12 10.80 22.34
C GLU A 825 -29.78 11.20 21.69
N HIS A 826 -29.39 12.49 21.76
CA HIS A 826 -28.09 12.94 21.33
C HIS A 826 -26.96 12.40 22.24
N GLU A 827 -27.13 12.48 23.56
CA GLU A 827 -26.16 11.93 24.52
C GLU A 827 -25.99 10.41 24.34
N LYS A 828 -27.08 9.69 24.11
CA LYS A 828 -27.02 8.25 23.82
C LYS A 828 -26.16 7.97 22.56
N LYS A 829 -26.29 8.80 21.52
CA LYS A 829 -25.44 8.68 20.32
C LYS A 829 -23.96 9.02 20.60
N VAL A 830 -23.68 10.06 21.38
CA VAL A 830 -22.32 10.47 21.79
C VAL A 830 -21.63 9.38 22.59
N PHE A 831 -22.35 8.74 23.54
CA PHE A 831 -21.80 7.70 24.42
C PHE A 831 -22.06 6.27 23.93
N ARG A 832 -22.27 6.05 22.63
CA ARG A 832 -22.30 4.70 22.05
C ARG A 832 -20.99 3.96 22.35
N VAL A 833 -21.10 2.69 22.73
CA VAL A 833 -19.91 1.82 22.83
C VAL A 833 -19.53 1.26 21.45
N ALA A 834 -18.34 0.73 21.32
CA ALA A 834 -17.77 0.26 20.05
C ALA A 834 -18.69 -0.70 19.27
N PHE A 835 -19.45 -1.55 19.98
CA PHE A 835 -20.39 -2.51 19.39
C PHE A 835 -21.72 -1.89 18.91
N GLU A 836 -21.93 -0.60 19.13
CA GLU A 836 -23.12 0.18 18.78
C GLU A 836 -22.83 1.22 17.69
N ILE A 837 -21.55 1.41 17.36
CA ILE A 837 -21.08 2.31 16.30
C ILE A 837 -21.08 1.54 14.97
N PRO A 838 -21.72 2.08 13.91
CA PRO A 838 -21.59 1.51 12.57
C PRO A 838 -20.10 1.41 12.17
N MET A 839 -19.66 0.24 11.74
CA MET A 839 -18.26 0.04 11.40
C MET A 839 -17.86 0.79 10.11
N GLU A 840 -18.81 1.16 9.26
CA GLU A 840 -18.62 2.09 8.15
C GLU A 840 -18.09 3.44 8.64
N ASP A 841 -18.65 3.99 9.71
CA ASP A 841 -18.24 5.27 10.30
C ASP A 841 -16.79 5.20 10.81
N HIS A 842 -16.46 4.08 11.46
CA HIS A 842 -15.10 3.85 11.96
C HIS A 842 -14.08 3.75 10.82
N LEU A 843 -14.38 2.98 9.77
CA LEU A 843 -13.51 2.84 8.61
C LEU A 843 -13.34 4.16 7.84
N THR A 844 -14.42 4.94 7.70
CA THR A 844 -14.39 6.27 7.05
C THR A 844 -13.41 7.23 7.74
N LEU A 845 -13.45 7.31 9.07
CA LEU A 845 -12.51 8.14 9.84
C LEU A 845 -11.06 7.62 9.72
N CYS A 846 -10.86 6.30 9.66
CA CYS A 846 -9.55 5.71 9.46
C CYS A 846 -9.00 5.98 8.05
N SER A 847 -9.85 5.89 7.03
CA SER A 847 -9.50 6.21 5.65
C SER A 847 -9.10 7.68 5.50
N GLN A 848 -9.88 8.60 6.09
CA GLN A 848 -9.61 10.04 6.03
C GLN A 848 -8.24 10.43 6.60
N ARG A 849 -7.80 9.81 7.72
CA ARG A 849 -6.54 10.20 8.38
C ARG A 849 -5.30 9.52 7.81
N GLN A 850 -5.40 8.42 7.07
CA GLN A 850 -4.25 7.66 6.55
C GLN A 850 -3.27 8.50 5.72
N PRO A 851 -3.68 9.46 4.87
CA PRO A 851 -2.75 10.29 4.10
C PRO A 851 -1.74 11.08 4.93
N TYR A 852 -2.02 11.33 6.22
CA TYR A 852 -1.10 11.99 7.16
C TYR A 852 -0.11 11.04 7.82
N ILE A 853 -0.34 9.72 7.77
CA ILE A 853 0.37 8.70 8.53
C ILE A 853 1.38 7.97 7.65
N ASP A 854 2.68 8.08 7.98
CA ASP A 854 3.76 7.46 7.19
C ASP A 854 3.80 5.93 7.31
N GLN A 855 3.27 5.41 8.39
CA GLN A 855 3.21 4.00 8.70
C GLN A 855 1.75 3.54 8.74
N GLN A 856 1.37 2.71 9.69
CA GLN A 856 0.06 2.05 9.74
C GLN A 856 -0.80 2.53 10.91
N GLN A 857 -2.11 2.24 10.81
CA GLN A 857 -3.11 2.36 11.88
C GLN A 857 -3.52 0.97 12.37
N SER A 858 -3.61 0.78 13.69
CA SER A 858 -4.15 -0.44 14.31
C SER A 858 -5.68 -0.37 14.33
N ILE A 859 -6.33 -0.78 13.25
CA ILE A 859 -7.78 -0.71 13.08
C ILE A 859 -8.42 -1.99 13.60
N ASN A 860 -9.23 -1.88 14.65
CA ASN A 860 -10.03 -2.98 15.19
C ASN A 860 -11.47 -2.88 14.66
N LEU A 861 -12.09 -4.03 14.41
CA LEU A 861 -13.54 -4.11 14.11
C LEU A 861 -14.30 -4.64 15.30
N PHE A 862 -15.55 -4.17 15.49
CA PHE A 862 -16.41 -4.49 16.62
C PHE A 862 -17.80 -4.87 16.12
N PHE A 863 -18.22 -6.12 16.34
CA PHE A 863 -19.51 -6.62 15.91
C PHE A 863 -20.38 -7.03 17.08
N SER A 864 -21.64 -6.60 17.04
CA SER A 864 -22.69 -7.03 17.97
C SER A 864 -23.05 -8.51 17.75
N GLY A 865 -23.59 -9.17 18.76
CA GLY A 865 -24.11 -10.53 18.62
C GLY A 865 -25.32 -10.63 17.67
N SER A 866 -26.00 -9.52 17.42
CA SER A 866 -27.13 -9.40 16.49
C SER A 866 -26.73 -9.10 15.06
N ASP A 867 -25.47 -8.74 14.79
CA ASP A 867 -25.02 -8.41 13.43
C ASP A 867 -25.07 -9.64 12.53
N SER A 868 -25.59 -9.47 11.30
CA SER A 868 -25.68 -10.56 10.33
C SER A 868 -24.30 -10.93 9.77
N GLU A 869 -24.14 -12.15 9.28
CA GLU A 869 -22.90 -12.57 8.59
C GLU A 869 -22.68 -11.75 7.33
N GLU A 870 -23.76 -11.38 6.64
CA GLU A 870 -23.72 -10.51 5.48
C GLU A 870 -23.16 -9.12 5.83
N TYR A 871 -23.60 -8.50 6.95
CA TYR A 871 -23.05 -7.22 7.42
C TYR A 871 -21.58 -7.33 7.77
N ILE A 872 -21.18 -8.38 8.49
CA ILE A 872 -19.79 -8.65 8.84
C ILE A 872 -18.93 -8.82 7.58
N GLY A 873 -19.41 -9.58 6.61
CA GLY A 873 -18.75 -9.76 5.32
C GLY A 873 -18.62 -8.45 4.53
N LYS A 874 -19.69 -7.63 4.51
CA LYS A 874 -19.70 -6.30 3.88
C LYS A 874 -18.64 -5.38 4.47
N ILE A 875 -18.55 -5.27 5.81
CA ILE A 875 -17.57 -4.40 6.49
C ILE A 875 -16.13 -4.83 6.20
N HIS A 876 -15.84 -6.13 6.27
CA HIS A 876 -14.52 -6.63 5.93
C HIS A 876 -14.18 -6.33 4.46
N ARG A 877 -15.14 -6.53 3.55
CA ARG A 877 -14.96 -6.22 2.13
C ARG A 877 -14.72 -4.73 1.90
N MET A 878 -15.50 -3.85 2.53
CA MET A 878 -15.33 -2.40 2.48
C MET A 878 -13.90 -1.99 2.90
N ALA A 879 -13.39 -2.55 3.99
CA ALA A 879 -12.03 -2.28 4.45
C ALA A 879 -10.97 -2.82 3.47
N LEU A 880 -11.24 -3.96 2.82
CA LEU A 880 -10.32 -4.55 1.86
C LEU A 880 -10.28 -3.79 0.52
N GLU A 881 -11.39 -3.16 0.14
CA GLU A 881 -11.51 -2.38 -1.10
C GLU A 881 -11.00 -0.93 -0.96
N ASP A 882 -10.88 -0.40 0.26
CA ASP A 882 -10.41 0.98 0.52
C ASP A 882 -8.88 1.06 0.53
N ASP A 883 -8.28 1.79 -0.40
CA ASP A 883 -6.82 1.95 -0.55
C ASP A 883 -6.15 2.77 0.56
N ASN A 884 -6.91 3.49 1.39
CA ASN A 884 -6.41 4.15 2.59
C ASN A 884 -6.46 3.24 3.84
N ILE A 885 -7.04 2.04 3.73
CA ILE A 885 -7.02 1.04 4.79
C ILE A 885 -5.91 0.03 4.48
N ASN A 886 -4.80 0.12 5.17
CA ASN A 886 -3.63 -0.74 4.95
C ASN A 886 -3.82 -2.18 5.48
N GLY A 887 -4.67 -2.37 6.47
CA GLY A 887 -4.93 -3.68 7.06
C GLY A 887 -5.91 -3.60 8.22
N LEU A 888 -6.31 -4.77 8.72
CA LEU A 888 -7.20 -4.91 9.87
C LEU A 888 -6.49 -5.69 10.98
N TYR A 889 -6.62 -5.19 12.19
CA TYR A 889 -5.99 -5.77 13.36
C TYR A 889 -6.93 -6.80 14.03
N TYR A 890 -7.45 -6.56 15.23
CA TYR A 890 -8.39 -7.49 15.87
C TYR A 890 -9.82 -7.38 15.33
N CYS A 891 -10.56 -8.49 15.48
CA CYS A 891 -11.99 -8.53 15.28
C CYS A 891 -12.68 -8.95 16.59
N TYR A 892 -13.44 -8.05 17.20
CA TYR A 892 -14.18 -8.31 18.42
C TYR A 892 -15.63 -8.65 18.07
N SER A 893 -16.15 -9.74 18.69
CA SER A 893 -17.56 -10.13 18.52
C SER A 893 -18.17 -10.45 19.86
N SER A 894 -19.40 -9.98 20.09
CA SER A 894 -20.18 -10.33 21.27
C SER A 894 -21.00 -11.62 21.10
N ARG A 895 -20.84 -12.36 19.97
CA ARG A 895 -21.42 -13.69 19.76
C ARG A 895 -20.80 -14.69 20.73
N GLY A 896 -21.62 -15.41 21.51
CA GLY A 896 -21.16 -16.54 22.32
C GLY A 896 -20.98 -16.31 23.82
N GLY A 897 -21.63 -15.33 24.41
CA GLY A 897 -21.88 -15.26 25.89
C GLY A 897 -20.68 -15.06 26.81
N ARG A 898 -19.44 -15.05 26.32
CA ARG A 898 -18.27 -14.59 27.05
C ARG A 898 -17.49 -13.65 26.12
N TYR A 899 -17.42 -12.39 26.53
CA TYR A 899 -16.37 -11.49 26.06
C TYR A 899 -15.03 -12.10 26.46
N VAL A 900 -14.48 -12.94 25.61
CA VAL A 900 -13.09 -13.38 25.75
C VAL A 900 -12.25 -12.19 25.33
N ARG A 901 -11.83 -11.41 26.30
CA ARG A 901 -10.80 -10.39 26.12
C ARG A 901 -9.59 -11.12 25.55
N PRO A 902 -9.15 -10.87 24.31
CA PRO A 902 -7.89 -11.44 23.87
C PRO A 902 -6.82 -10.96 24.84
N GLU A 903 -6.15 -11.89 25.51
CA GLU A 903 -5.03 -11.53 26.38
C GLU A 903 -3.94 -10.96 25.47
N SER A 904 -3.80 -9.64 25.50
CA SER A 904 -2.65 -8.83 25.05
C SER A 904 -2.03 -9.12 23.66
N CYS A 905 -2.23 -8.22 22.73
CA CYS A 905 -1.20 -7.99 21.69
C CYS A 905 0.01 -7.33 22.36
N VAL A 906 1.06 -8.08 22.54
CA VAL A 906 2.29 -7.62 23.18
C VAL A 906 3.24 -6.91 22.19
N MET A 907 2.96 -6.94 20.87
CA MET A 907 3.80 -6.29 19.87
C MET A 907 3.81 -4.77 19.97
N CYS A 908 2.70 -4.17 20.43
CA CYS A 908 2.54 -2.70 20.48
C CYS A 908 2.31 -2.16 21.90
N GLN A 909 2.52 -2.98 22.91
CA GLN A 909 2.42 -2.58 24.32
C GLN A 909 3.69 -2.03 24.91
#